data_05385f136b6c9df42d9d6d85c313d480
#
_entry.id   05385f136b6c9df42d9d6d85c313d480
#
_cell.length_a   1.000
_cell.length_b   1.000
_cell.length_c   1.000
_cell.angle_alpha   90.00
_cell.angle_beta   90.00
_cell.angle_gamma   90.00
#
_symmetry.space_group_name_H-M   'P 1'
#
loop_
_entity.id
_entity.type
_entity.pdbx_description
1 polymer ?
#
loop_
_entity_poly.entity_id
_entity_poly.type
_entity_poly.pdbx_seq_one_letter_code
_entity_poly.pdbx_strand_id
1 'polypeptide(L)'
;MFCPESLSSLSFRLLPFPLGEHSPDLCFEVILLAKTSRHSLHALAIALILWSSSQATAQVSITTYHNDNARTGQNLNETVLTPANVNVNQFAKLYSGSVNLDSWAPAQPLYVPNVLIAGATHNVVYVATLNNSVYAFDADNGQELWTANYGPPTPFDDLCTDSSYQASTKQGAGIVSTPVIDPVGGILYFVNKTGDGSSTPFALYLHAVNFTTGIDEPGSPVLILPPSGPTFMPQYQMNRPGLLLSHGSVYVALGSTGCKGLKSFPKINNHGWILAYNTLSLTQPPSVFVTSPATNNGGIWQGGGGLPADSSGNIYVETADGIFDQNTGGLDYGLSVLKLDPDLNLLDSFTPYDEAAHLNANDLDLSSVGPLVLPDQSTGPTHLLVASGKAEEIYILNRDSMGGFCSTCTTASNNTNIVQDVLPPTFLSGCLGNPPEYTCRYGTPSFWSNNSIDYIYFAEVPGPLLSYSMTNGILTSLPASQSSVSYSGAGTPSISANGTTNSLLWAVTWTNSLPTGTDKGVLHAFDPANLETQFYASNVAAGGRDALGLVPDFITPTIANGKVYVATESQLLVYGLLPTLNVSAGNGQSAYVGTTLPVTLSVQVLSSYTGQPVPGVTINFSASPSGGTFGSASAITNSAGIASSTYTLPTQPSAVIITASSPSTTTNYFEETANAGPAASLTVVSGAKQKGTVGTTLPASIVVSVKDPHGNAVSNISVSFTPKTFGGSFSPTSANTNALGQAFSSYTLPTKASMLTLGANITGYSVNISEQSIAGSPASVNLVSGNNQSALPDTLLPQPLVVNVKDQYGNLISGCTVQFTDNNAGGTLSSSSVVTTANGQASVTYITPSKPGTVTITASISGLTPVNFTETVHSEKRRR
;
A
#
# COMPACT_ATOMS: atom_id res chain seq x y z
N MET A 1 19.87 -3.61 -64.21
CA MET A 1 19.80 -4.84 -64.97
C MET A 1 19.23 -5.93 -64.08
N PHE A 2 18.21 -6.51 -64.60
CA PHE A 2 17.32 -7.53 -64.10
C PHE A 2 16.11 -7.08 -63.27
N CYS A 3 15.04 -7.18 -63.98
CA CYS A 3 13.63 -6.93 -63.63
C CYS A 3 12.99 -8.26 -63.14
N PRO A 4 11.77 -8.25 -62.71
CA PRO A 4 11.20 -9.07 -61.63
C PRO A 4 10.37 -10.25 -62.17
N GLU A 5 10.08 -11.23 -61.33
CA GLU A 5 9.02 -12.17 -61.59
C GLU A 5 7.94 -12.14 -60.50
N SER A 6 6.84 -11.83 -61.01
CA SER A 6 5.40 -11.99 -60.69
C SER A 6 5.01 -12.78 -59.44
N LEU A 7 4.23 -12.12 -58.56
CA LEU A 7 3.31 -12.75 -57.65
C LEU A 7 1.90 -12.78 -58.30
N SER A 8 1.43 -13.94 -58.65
CA SER A 8 0.09 -14.24 -59.18
C SER A 8 -0.90 -14.38 -58.00
N SER A 9 -1.90 -13.51 -57.99
CA SER A 9 -3.29 -13.61 -57.53
C SER A 9 -3.68 -14.80 -56.61
N LEU A 10 -4.01 -14.45 -55.33
CA LEU A 10 -4.95 -15.19 -54.52
C LEU A 10 -6.34 -14.54 -54.68
N SER A 11 -7.24 -15.24 -55.35
CA SER A 11 -8.66 -14.86 -55.44
C SER A 11 -9.44 -15.46 -54.29
N PHE A 12 -10.07 -14.60 -53.48
CA PHE A 12 -11.08 -15.00 -52.49
C PHE A 12 -12.44 -15.11 -53.20
N ARG A 13 -13.06 -16.28 -53.13
CA ARG A 13 -14.50 -16.47 -53.45
C ARG A 13 -15.29 -16.37 -52.16
N LEU A 14 -16.15 -15.37 -52.07
CA LEU A 14 -17.26 -15.29 -51.12
C LEU A 14 -18.48 -16.05 -51.70
N LEU A 15 -18.99 -16.98 -50.90
CA LEU A 15 -20.30 -17.61 -51.17
C LEU A 15 -21.34 -16.91 -50.27
N PRO A 16 -22.50 -16.55 -50.78
CA PRO A 16 -23.56 -15.92 -50.00
C PRO A 16 -24.42 -16.95 -49.26
N PHE A 17 -24.69 -16.67 -47.99
CA PHE A 17 -25.71 -17.34 -47.19
C PHE A 17 -26.86 -16.36 -46.90
N PRO A 18 -28.09 -16.81 -46.82
CA PRO A 18 -29.24 -15.94 -46.64
C PRO A 18 -29.43 -15.49 -45.19
N LEU A 19 -29.94 -14.27 -45.06
CA LEU A 19 -30.31 -13.61 -43.83
C LEU A 19 -31.49 -14.30 -43.14
N GLY A 20 -31.32 -14.64 -41.87
CA GLY A 20 -32.38 -15.00 -40.93
C GLY A 20 -32.07 -14.33 -39.61
N GLU A 21 -33.08 -13.71 -39.01
CA GLU A 21 -33.03 -12.78 -37.89
C GLU A 21 -32.61 -13.42 -36.53
N HIS A 22 -32.04 -12.55 -35.67
CA HIS A 22 -31.86 -12.60 -34.20
C HIS A 22 -30.61 -13.24 -33.57
N SER A 23 -29.92 -12.38 -32.88
CA SER A 23 -29.06 -12.51 -31.69
C SER A 23 -27.55 -12.27 -31.87
N PRO A 24 -26.94 -11.43 -31.04
CA PRO A 24 -25.54 -11.03 -31.14
C PRO A 24 -24.65 -11.85 -30.21
N ASP A 25 -24.14 -12.96 -30.71
CA ASP A 25 -22.97 -13.64 -30.13
C ASP A 25 -22.23 -14.37 -31.26
N LEU A 26 -21.23 -13.70 -31.83
CA LEU A 26 -20.37 -14.26 -32.86
C LEU A 26 -19.10 -14.82 -32.25
N CYS A 27 -19.13 -16.09 -31.82
CA CYS A 27 -17.94 -16.89 -31.70
C CYS A 27 -17.48 -17.36 -33.09
N PHE A 28 -16.30 -16.92 -33.53
CA PHE A 28 -15.67 -17.46 -34.73
C PHE A 28 -14.85 -18.70 -34.39
N GLU A 29 -15.31 -19.89 -34.71
CA GLU A 29 -14.49 -21.09 -34.80
C GLU A 29 -13.76 -21.11 -36.17
N VAL A 30 -12.45 -21.00 -36.11
CA VAL A 30 -11.59 -21.21 -37.31
C VAL A 30 -11.09 -22.65 -37.26
N ILE A 31 -11.66 -23.50 -38.13
CA ILE A 31 -11.14 -24.86 -38.36
C ILE A 31 -9.93 -24.77 -39.31
N LEU A 32 -8.74 -24.99 -38.78
CA LEU A 32 -7.49 -25.04 -39.52
C LEU A 32 -7.17 -26.50 -39.90
N LEU A 33 -7.31 -26.85 -41.21
CA LEU A 33 -6.75 -28.10 -41.75
C LEU A 33 -5.28 -27.87 -42.09
N ALA A 34 -4.40 -28.35 -41.21
CA ALA A 34 -2.97 -28.27 -41.40
C ALA A 34 -2.47 -29.41 -42.30
N LYS A 35 -1.87 -29.08 -43.44
CA LYS A 35 -0.80 -29.92 -44.07
C LYS A 35 0.54 -29.29 -43.79
N THR A 36 1.37 -30.06 -43.14
CA THR A 36 2.66 -29.68 -42.54
C THR A 36 3.74 -29.34 -43.57
N SER A 37 4.36 -28.16 -43.44
CA SER A 37 5.77 -27.96 -43.73
C SER A 37 6.40 -26.99 -42.71
N ARG A 38 7.60 -27.26 -42.26
CA ARG A 38 8.31 -26.59 -41.13
C ARG A 38 8.62 -25.10 -41.34
N HIS A 39 8.24 -24.48 -42.45
CA HIS A 39 8.46 -23.06 -42.73
C HIS A 39 7.26 -22.17 -42.48
N SER A 40 6.10 -22.72 -42.18
CA SER A 40 4.85 -21.93 -41.91
C SER A 40 4.69 -21.47 -40.47
N LEU A 41 5.39 -22.07 -39.51
CA LEU A 41 5.31 -21.74 -38.11
C LEU A 41 5.98 -20.39 -37.74
N HIS A 42 6.98 -19.95 -38.47
CA HIS A 42 7.63 -18.67 -38.25
C HIS A 42 6.83 -17.49 -38.81
N ALA A 43 6.09 -17.69 -39.90
CA ALA A 43 5.22 -16.63 -40.44
C ALA A 43 3.95 -16.42 -39.62
N LEU A 44 3.40 -17.47 -38.99
CA LEU A 44 2.24 -17.36 -38.12
C LEU A 44 2.61 -16.74 -36.76
N ALA A 45 3.80 -17.00 -36.23
CA ALA A 45 4.31 -16.36 -35.00
C ALA A 45 4.59 -14.86 -35.22
N ILE A 46 5.07 -14.46 -36.40
CA ILE A 46 5.31 -13.06 -36.75
C ILE A 46 3.96 -12.34 -37.01
N ALA A 47 2.95 -12.99 -37.57
CA ALA A 47 1.62 -12.42 -37.75
C ALA A 47 0.85 -12.27 -36.44
N LEU A 48 1.05 -13.18 -35.46
CA LEU A 48 0.47 -13.08 -34.12
C LEU A 48 1.22 -12.05 -33.25
N ILE A 49 2.49 -11.81 -33.48
CA ILE A 49 3.25 -10.74 -32.83
C ILE A 49 2.90 -9.36 -33.41
N LEU A 50 2.49 -9.28 -34.66
CA LEU A 50 2.03 -8.03 -35.29
C LEU A 50 0.54 -7.72 -35.04
N TRP A 51 -0.24 -8.64 -34.47
CA TRP A 51 -1.64 -8.41 -34.08
C TRP A 51 -1.84 -8.15 -32.58
N SER A 52 -0.79 -8.09 -31.80
CA SER A 52 -0.80 -7.32 -30.57
C SER A 52 -0.52 -5.83 -30.87
N SER A 53 -1.23 -5.25 -31.83
CA SER A 53 -1.46 -3.82 -31.79
C SER A 53 -2.21 -3.57 -30.49
N SER A 54 -1.49 -3.07 -29.47
CA SER A 54 -2.13 -2.36 -28.39
C SER A 54 -3.24 -1.53 -29.04
N GLN A 55 -4.50 -1.82 -28.77
CA GLN A 55 -5.52 -0.83 -28.96
C GLN A 55 -5.06 0.33 -28.11
N ALA A 56 -4.49 1.35 -28.72
CA ALA A 56 -4.30 2.62 -28.09
C ALA A 56 -5.71 3.07 -27.72
N THR A 57 -6.12 2.82 -26.49
CA THR A 57 -7.36 3.39 -25.95
C THR A 57 -7.21 4.89 -26.17
N ALA A 58 -8.20 5.49 -26.84
CA ALA A 58 -8.15 6.93 -27.07
C ALA A 58 -7.97 7.62 -25.73
N GLN A 59 -6.88 8.38 -25.61
CA GLN A 59 -6.59 9.10 -24.37
C GLN A 59 -7.71 10.12 -24.13
N VAL A 60 -8.13 10.23 -22.87
CA VAL A 60 -9.20 11.13 -22.46
C VAL A 60 -8.69 12.57 -22.43
N SER A 61 -9.51 13.51 -22.91
CA SER A 61 -9.31 14.94 -22.71
C SER A 61 -10.29 15.46 -21.65
N ILE A 62 -9.79 16.31 -20.74
CA ILE A 62 -10.60 17.04 -19.76
C ILE A 62 -10.43 18.53 -20.10
N THR A 63 -11.40 19.06 -20.85
CA THR A 63 -11.27 20.39 -21.47
C THR A 63 -12.16 21.45 -20.83
N THR A 64 -12.94 21.08 -19.82
CA THR A 64 -13.88 21.98 -19.12
C THR A 64 -14.03 21.56 -17.66
N TYR A 65 -14.56 22.48 -16.84
CA TYR A 65 -14.87 22.18 -15.44
C TYR A 65 -15.78 20.95 -15.33
N HIS A 66 -15.45 20.10 -14.35
CA HIS A 66 -16.21 18.92 -13.98
C HIS A 66 -16.41 17.94 -15.17
N ASN A 67 -15.39 17.88 -16.02
CA ASN A 67 -15.11 16.93 -17.10
C ASN A 67 -15.99 17.06 -18.35
N ASP A 68 -17.24 17.52 -18.24
CA ASP A 68 -18.16 17.68 -19.37
C ASP A 68 -19.09 18.89 -19.22
N ASN A 69 -19.85 19.22 -20.27
CA ASN A 69 -20.77 20.34 -20.25
C ASN A 69 -22.02 20.10 -19.38
N ALA A 70 -22.36 18.89 -19.04
CA ALA A 70 -23.44 18.54 -18.11
C ALA A 70 -23.00 18.69 -16.64
N ARG A 71 -21.69 18.83 -16.39
CA ARG A 71 -21.03 18.93 -15.08
C ARG A 71 -21.16 17.67 -14.24
N THR A 72 -21.08 16.49 -14.88
CA THR A 72 -21.24 15.21 -14.18
C THR A 72 -20.07 14.87 -13.26
N GLY A 73 -18.91 15.43 -13.49
CA GLY A 73 -17.69 15.13 -12.70
C GLY A 73 -17.09 13.77 -13.01
N GLN A 74 -17.55 13.07 -14.06
CA GLN A 74 -17.12 11.69 -14.34
C GLN A 74 -16.18 11.61 -15.54
N ASN A 75 -15.17 10.75 -15.41
CA ASN A 75 -14.38 10.21 -16.51
C ASN A 75 -14.64 8.71 -16.59
N LEU A 76 -15.49 8.30 -17.55
CA LEU A 76 -15.89 6.90 -17.76
C LEU A 76 -14.92 6.10 -18.65
N ASN A 77 -13.82 6.70 -19.09
CA ASN A 77 -12.81 6.07 -19.92
C ASN A 77 -11.48 5.85 -19.20
N GLU A 78 -11.50 5.86 -17.86
CA GLU A 78 -10.31 5.57 -17.05
C GLU A 78 -10.11 4.05 -16.95
N THR A 79 -9.03 3.55 -17.55
CA THR A 79 -8.75 2.12 -17.64
C THR A 79 -7.55 1.67 -16.80
N VAL A 80 -6.80 2.62 -16.23
CA VAL A 80 -5.54 2.36 -15.51
C VAL A 80 -5.76 2.32 -14.00
N LEU A 81 -6.46 3.33 -13.45
CA LEU A 81 -6.74 3.41 -12.01
C LEU A 81 -7.93 2.53 -11.64
N THR A 82 -7.74 1.66 -10.66
CA THR A 82 -8.75 0.71 -10.21
C THR A 82 -8.76 0.60 -8.68
N PRO A 83 -9.84 0.13 -8.05
CA PRO A 83 -9.85 -0.18 -6.61
C PRO A 83 -8.72 -1.11 -6.15
N ALA A 84 -8.24 -1.98 -7.04
CA ALA A 84 -7.18 -2.93 -6.71
C ALA A 84 -5.79 -2.29 -6.64
N ASN A 85 -5.51 -1.25 -7.45
CA ASN A 85 -4.19 -0.63 -7.53
C ASN A 85 -4.08 0.76 -6.90
N VAL A 86 -5.20 1.38 -6.54
CA VAL A 86 -5.23 2.67 -5.83
C VAL A 86 -5.14 2.41 -4.32
N ASN A 87 -3.93 2.17 -3.84
CA ASN A 87 -3.61 1.97 -2.42
C ASN A 87 -2.22 2.52 -2.12
N VAL A 88 -1.88 2.71 -0.84
CA VAL A 88 -0.64 3.37 -0.38
C VAL A 88 0.66 2.69 -0.87
N ASN A 89 0.60 1.41 -1.26
CA ASN A 89 1.78 0.66 -1.72
C ASN A 89 2.03 0.77 -3.22
N GLN A 90 1.00 1.08 -4.00
CA GLN A 90 1.05 1.08 -5.47
C GLN A 90 0.75 2.43 -6.09
N PHE A 91 0.03 3.31 -5.37
CA PHE A 91 -0.38 4.64 -5.81
C PHE A 91 0.23 5.71 -4.91
N ALA A 92 0.79 6.77 -5.50
CA ALA A 92 1.50 7.80 -4.77
C ALA A 92 1.64 9.11 -5.56
N LYS A 93 2.18 10.13 -4.91
CA LYS A 93 2.67 11.32 -5.58
C LYS A 93 3.88 10.97 -6.45
N LEU A 94 3.78 11.19 -7.77
CA LEU A 94 4.79 10.77 -8.76
C LEU A 94 5.98 11.73 -8.85
N TYR A 95 5.72 13.03 -8.69
CA TYR A 95 6.76 14.04 -8.84
C TYR A 95 7.01 14.72 -7.49
N SER A 96 8.24 14.65 -7.03
CA SER A 96 8.72 15.30 -5.80
C SER A 96 9.44 16.65 -6.06
N GLY A 97 9.47 17.11 -7.29
CA GLY A 97 10.17 18.30 -7.69
C GLY A 97 9.30 19.22 -8.53
N SER A 98 8.93 20.33 -7.96
CA SER A 98 8.72 21.66 -8.52
C SER A 98 7.93 21.77 -9.82
N VAL A 99 6.70 21.34 -9.83
CA VAL A 99 5.70 21.97 -10.68
C VAL A 99 5.21 23.18 -9.87
N ASN A 100 6.08 24.19 -9.76
CA ASN A 100 5.81 25.37 -8.94
C ASN A 100 4.88 26.32 -9.68
N LEU A 101 3.89 26.82 -8.96
CA LEU A 101 2.99 27.88 -9.39
C LEU A 101 3.37 29.17 -8.65
N ASP A 102 3.11 30.30 -9.28
CA ASP A 102 3.38 31.62 -8.71
C ASP A 102 2.31 32.09 -7.72
N SER A 103 1.19 31.38 -7.63
CA SER A 103 0.05 31.71 -6.78
C SER A 103 -0.90 30.51 -6.61
N TRP A 104 -1.91 30.67 -5.78
CA TRP A 104 -3.03 29.72 -5.61
C TRP A 104 -3.74 29.47 -6.95
N ALA A 105 -4.10 28.20 -7.19
CA ALA A 105 -4.82 27.79 -8.38
C ALA A 105 -6.17 27.17 -8.01
N PRO A 106 -7.23 27.98 -7.82
CA PRO A 106 -8.57 27.49 -7.51
C PRO A 106 -9.26 26.85 -8.71
N ALA A 107 -8.78 27.12 -9.94
CA ALA A 107 -9.27 26.53 -11.17
C ALA A 107 -8.94 25.04 -11.23
N GLN A 108 -9.87 24.22 -11.72
CA GLN A 108 -9.61 22.81 -12.00
C GLN A 108 -8.52 22.69 -13.07
N PRO A 109 -7.46 21.87 -12.88
CA PRO A 109 -6.50 21.58 -13.94
C PRO A 109 -7.18 20.95 -15.15
N LEU A 110 -6.85 21.39 -16.36
CA LEU A 110 -7.39 20.82 -17.61
C LEU A 110 -6.35 19.94 -18.30
N TYR A 111 -6.76 18.91 -19.00
CA TYR A 111 -5.86 17.92 -19.60
C TYR A 111 -6.18 17.70 -21.08
N VAL A 112 -5.15 17.79 -21.94
CA VAL A 112 -5.23 17.49 -23.39
C VAL A 112 -4.10 16.54 -23.77
N PRO A 113 -4.38 15.35 -24.29
CA PRO A 113 -3.34 14.45 -24.75
C PRO A 113 -2.85 14.79 -26.16
N ASN A 114 -1.65 14.31 -26.50
CA ASN A 114 -1.07 14.33 -27.84
C ASN A 114 -0.94 15.73 -28.48
N VAL A 115 -0.64 16.75 -27.67
CA VAL A 115 -0.44 18.11 -28.13
C VAL A 115 0.97 18.26 -28.72
N LEU A 116 1.08 18.80 -29.92
CA LEU A 116 2.38 19.09 -30.55
C LEU A 116 2.89 20.44 -30.07
N ILE A 117 3.95 20.45 -29.24
CA ILE A 117 4.62 21.65 -28.74
C ILE A 117 6.11 21.57 -29.07
N ALA A 118 6.66 22.62 -29.64
CA ALA A 118 8.09 22.74 -30.01
C ALA A 118 8.67 21.55 -30.81
N GLY A 119 7.80 20.87 -31.60
CA GLY A 119 8.19 19.74 -32.44
C GLY A 119 8.15 18.36 -31.76
N ALA A 120 7.73 18.28 -30.51
CA ALA A 120 7.48 17.04 -29.80
C ALA A 120 6.01 16.89 -29.39
N THR A 121 5.52 15.66 -29.30
CA THR A 121 4.16 15.37 -28.84
C THR A 121 4.17 15.18 -27.34
N HIS A 122 3.31 15.90 -26.61
CA HIS A 122 3.17 15.89 -25.17
C HIS A 122 1.72 15.61 -24.76
N ASN A 123 1.54 14.96 -23.62
CA ASN A 123 0.31 15.02 -22.86
C ASN A 123 0.41 16.26 -21.96
N VAL A 124 -0.56 17.18 -22.05
CA VAL A 124 -0.42 18.51 -21.43
C VAL A 124 -1.48 18.72 -20.36
N VAL A 125 -1.05 19.20 -19.20
CA VAL A 125 -1.95 19.73 -18.17
C VAL A 125 -1.80 21.23 -18.05
N TYR A 126 -2.95 21.94 -18.11
CA TYR A 126 -3.03 23.39 -18.00
C TYR A 126 -3.52 23.80 -16.63
N VAL A 127 -2.87 24.80 -16.04
CA VAL A 127 -3.21 25.34 -14.71
C VAL A 127 -3.24 26.86 -14.77
N ALA A 128 -4.31 27.46 -14.23
CA ALA A 128 -4.45 28.92 -14.12
C ALA A 128 -4.38 29.35 -12.65
N THR A 129 -3.78 30.53 -12.38
CA THR A 129 -3.53 31.01 -11.03
C THR A 129 -4.19 32.37 -10.74
N LEU A 130 -4.34 32.68 -9.44
CA LEU A 130 -4.80 33.99 -8.99
C LEU A 130 -3.83 35.14 -9.33
N ASN A 131 -2.62 34.83 -9.77
CA ASN A 131 -1.66 35.84 -10.26
C ASN A 131 -1.78 36.12 -11.76
N ASN A 132 -2.90 35.78 -12.39
CA ASN A 132 -3.12 35.91 -13.83
C ASN A 132 -2.11 35.14 -14.70
N SER A 133 -1.55 34.04 -14.16
CA SER A 133 -0.66 33.16 -14.92
C SER A 133 -1.36 31.91 -15.37
N VAL A 134 -1.01 31.45 -16.58
CA VAL A 134 -1.40 30.15 -17.10
C VAL A 134 -0.14 29.36 -17.41
N TYR A 135 -0.12 28.12 -16.98
CA TYR A 135 0.97 27.15 -17.15
C TYR A 135 0.52 25.99 -18.02
N ALA A 136 1.42 25.48 -18.84
CA ALA A 136 1.31 24.20 -19.50
C ALA A 136 2.46 23.29 -19.07
N PHE A 137 2.12 22.15 -18.47
CA PHE A 137 3.09 21.15 -18.02
C PHE A 137 2.95 19.86 -18.82
N ASP A 138 4.08 19.21 -19.09
CA ASP A 138 4.08 17.84 -19.58
C ASP A 138 3.53 16.92 -18.48
N ALA A 139 2.41 16.31 -18.73
CA ALA A 139 1.70 15.47 -17.79
C ALA A 139 2.41 14.15 -17.46
N ASP A 140 3.44 13.76 -18.22
CA ASP A 140 4.16 12.52 -18.04
C ASP A 140 5.39 12.66 -17.14
N ASN A 141 5.98 13.85 -17.10
CA ASN A 141 7.22 14.08 -16.34
C ASN A 141 7.21 15.37 -15.49
N GLY A 142 6.16 16.21 -15.60
CA GLY A 142 6.03 17.47 -14.86
C GLY A 142 6.88 18.63 -15.40
N GLN A 143 7.49 18.49 -16.57
CA GLN A 143 8.26 19.56 -17.19
C GLN A 143 7.34 20.72 -17.58
N GLU A 144 7.70 21.96 -17.24
CA GLU A 144 7.05 23.13 -17.76
C GLU A 144 7.34 23.26 -19.25
N LEU A 145 6.29 23.31 -20.07
CA LEU A 145 6.37 23.48 -21.52
C LEU A 145 6.31 24.95 -21.91
N TRP A 146 5.42 25.68 -21.27
CA TRP A 146 5.35 27.14 -21.34
C TRP A 146 4.59 27.71 -20.14
N THR A 147 4.85 28.99 -19.85
CA THR A 147 4.08 29.82 -18.93
C THR A 147 3.88 31.22 -19.52
N ALA A 148 2.72 31.81 -19.24
CA ALA A 148 2.40 33.18 -19.61
C ALA A 148 1.64 33.89 -18.49
N ASN A 149 1.99 35.15 -18.23
CA ASN A 149 1.29 36.01 -17.27
C ASN A 149 0.57 37.15 -18.04
N TYR A 150 -0.71 37.35 -17.69
CA TYR A 150 -1.62 38.27 -18.41
C TYR A 150 -1.88 39.57 -17.61
N GLY A 151 -0.87 40.05 -16.94
CA GLY A 151 -0.86 41.31 -16.19
C GLY A 151 -1.15 41.16 -14.70
N PRO A 152 -0.93 42.23 -13.91
CA PRO A 152 -1.11 42.18 -12.47
C PRO A 152 -2.56 41.92 -12.08
N PRO A 153 -2.83 41.01 -11.12
CA PRO A 153 -4.19 40.74 -10.63
C PRO A 153 -4.71 41.93 -9.83
N THR A 154 -6.04 42.03 -9.68
CA THR A 154 -6.65 42.96 -8.75
C THR A 154 -6.26 42.60 -7.31
N PRO A 155 -5.72 43.53 -6.49
CA PRO A 155 -5.41 43.26 -5.09
C PRO A 155 -6.64 42.82 -4.30
N PHE A 156 -6.52 41.87 -3.38
CA PHE A 156 -7.67 41.42 -2.54
C PHE A 156 -8.20 42.53 -1.64
N ASP A 157 -7.35 43.44 -1.17
CA ASP A 157 -7.75 44.60 -0.33
C ASP A 157 -8.68 45.55 -1.08
N ASP A 158 -8.65 45.54 -2.41
CA ASP A 158 -9.50 46.37 -3.26
C ASP A 158 -10.81 45.63 -3.66
N LEU A 159 -10.94 44.35 -3.32
CA LEU A 159 -12.19 43.62 -3.39
C LEU A 159 -12.98 43.87 -2.10
N CYS A 160 -14.23 44.22 -2.23
CA CYS A 160 -15.14 44.33 -1.09
C CYS A 160 -15.42 42.95 -0.47
N THR A 161 -14.39 42.28 0.01
CA THR A 161 -14.50 40.94 0.65
C THR A 161 -14.37 41.05 2.15
N ASP A 162 -14.97 40.12 2.88
CA ASP A 162 -14.89 40.03 4.34
C ASP A 162 -13.44 39.97 4.82
N SER A 163 -13.10 40.75 5.87
CA SER A 163 -11.74 40.85 6.42
C SER A 163 -11.12 39.52 6.89
N SER A 164 -11.93 38.48 7.07
CA SER A 164 -11.45 37.13 7.40
C SER A 164 -10.73 36.43 6.23
N TYR A 165 -11.09 36.78 4.98
CA TYR A 165 -10.41 36.24 3.79
C TYR A 165 -9.09 36.98 3.48
N GLN A 166 -8.95 38.22 3.97
CA GLN A 166 -7.78 39.07 3.72
C GLN A 166 -6.52 38.67 4.51
N ALA A 167 -6.68 37.99 5.64
CA ALA A 167 -5.56 37.74 6.55
C ALA A 167 -4.63 36.58 6.09
N SER A 168 -5.07 35.71 5.22
CA SER A 168 -4.33 34.49 4.84
C SER A 168 -3.66 34.55 3.48
N THR A 169 -4.08 35.42 2.55
CA THR A 169 -3.56 35.47 1.21
C THR A 169 -3.17 36.90 0.85
N LYS A 170 -1.88 37.19 0.82
CA LYS A 170 -1.33 38.45 0.24
C LYS A 170 -1.43 38.48 -1.30
N GLN A 171 -2.37 37.74 -1.87
CA GLN A 171 -2.46 37.50 -3.31
C GLN A 171 -3.66 38.22 -3.90
N GLY A 172 -3.61 38.58 -5.17
CA GLY A 172 -4.69 39.21 -5.87
C GLY A 172 -5.77 38.23 -6.34
N ALA A 173 -6.89 38.77 -6.83
CA ALA A 173 -7.93 38.01 -7.52
C ALA A 173 -7.74 38.16 -9.03
N GLY A 174 -6.99 37.24 -9.61
CA GLY A 174 -6.76 37.17 -11.05
C GLY A 174 -7.70 36.18 -11.74
N ILE A 175 -7.17 35.04 -12.24
CA ILE A 175 -7.99 33.98 -12.84
C ILE A 175 -8.54 33.11 -11.73
N VAL A 176 -9.84 33.25 -11.42
CA VAL A 176 -10.51 32.52 -10.34
C VAL A 176 -11.27 31.32 -10.86
N SER A 177 -11.86 31.43 -12.04
CA SER A 177 -12.68 30.40 -12.69
C SER A 177 -11.85 29.37 -13.45
N THR A 178 -12.40 28.16 -13.58
CA THR A 178 -11.82 27.16 -14.48
C THR A 178 -11.94 27.60 -15.94
N PRO A 179 -10.84 27.62 -16.70
CA PRO A 179 -10.83 27.86 -18.14
C PRO A 179 -11.64 26.81 -18.91
N VAL A 180 -11.80 27.03 -20.24
CA VAL A 180 -12.31 25.99 -21.14
C VAL A 180 -11.41 25.90 -22.36
N ILE A 181 -11.21 24.70 -22.90
CA ILE A 181 -10.36 24.42 -24.06
C ILE A 181 -11.22 23.98 -25.24
N ASP A 182 -10.99 24.59 -26.40
CA ASP A 182 -11.35 24.04 -27.71
C ASP A 182 -10.18 23.21 -28.24
N PRO A 183 -10.18 21.90 -28.10
CA PRO A 183 -9.07 21.06 -28.54
C PRO A 183 -8.94 20.98 -30.06
N VAL A 184 -10.03 21.27 -30.81
CA VAL A 184 -10.04 21.27 -32.27
C VAL A 184 -9.49 22.57 -32.80
N GLY A 185 -9.95 23.72 -32.27
CA GLY A 185 -9.43 25.04 -32.62
C GLY A 185 -8.04 25.34 -32.05
N GLY A 186 -7.59 24.57 -31.07
CA GLY A 186 -6.30 24.79 -30.41
C GLY A 186 -6.29 25.97 -29.45
N ILE A 187 -7.44 26.35 -28.87
CA ILE A 187 -7.63 27.57 -28.10
C ILE A 187 -8.03 27.25 -26.66
N LEU A 188 -7.40 27.95 -25.71
CA LEU A 188 -7.76 27.98 -24.30
C LEU A 188 -8.38 29.34 -23.97
N TYR A 189 -9.61 29.34 -23.43
CA TYR A 189 -10.35 30.53 -23.01
C TYR A 189 -10.37 30.66 -21.51
N PHE A 190 -10.10 31.87 -20.99
CA PHE A 190 -10.19 32.21 -19.59
C PHE A 190 -10.55 33.68 -19.36
N VAL A 191 -11.02 34.02 -18.16
CA VAL A 191 -11.26 35.39 -17.75
C VAL A 191 -10.26 35.75 -16.66
N ASN A 192 -9.58 36.87 -16.82
CA ASN A 192 -8.75 37.46 -15.80
C ASN A 192 -9.35 38.79 -15.27
N LYS A 193 -8.98 39.13 -14.01
CA LYS A 193 -9.33 40.44 -13.43
C LYS A 193 -8.08 41.24 -13.13
N THR A 194 -8.09 42.51 -13.50
CA THR A 194 -6.96 43.45 -13.35
C THR A 194 -7.41 44.78 -12.79
N GLY A 195 -6.45 45.62 -12.44
CA GLY A 195 -6.68 46.96 -11.92
C GLY A 195 -6.73 47.03 -10.40
N ASP A 196 -6.38 48.24 -9.88
CA ASP A 196 -6.32 48.53 -8.42
C ASP A 196 -7.26 49.66 -8.03
N GLY A 197 -8.05 50.17 -8.97
CA GLY A 197 -9.02 51.23 -8.73
C GLY A 197 -8.39 52.61 -8.45
N SER A 198 -7.08 52.67 -8.24
CA SER A 198 -6.32 53.90 -7.94
C SER A 198 -5.46 54.36 -9.08
N SER A 199 -4.52 53.56 -9.55
CA SER A 199 -3.62 53.84 -10.67
C SER A 199 -4.14 53.23 -11.98
N THR A 200 -4.85 52.10 -11.90
CA THR A 200 -5.44 51.42 -13.05
C THR A 200 -6.92 51.09 -12.78
N PRO A 201 -7.85 51.39 -13.69
CA PRO A 201 -9.26 51.04 -13.55
C PRO A 201 -9.42 49.53 -13.43
N PHE A 202 -10.40 49.09 -12.62
CA PHE A 202 -10.80 47.66 -12.58
C PHE A 202 -11.31 47.22 -13.93
N ALA A 203 -10.88 46.07 -14.39
CA ALA A 203 -11.29 45.48 -15.66
C ALA A 203 -11.33 43.95 -15.57
N LEU A 204 -12.24 43.36 -16.33
CA LEU A 204 -12.24 41.93 -16.65
C LEU A 204 -12.00 41.76 -18.13
N TYR A 205 -11.16 40.82 -18.51
CA TYR A 205 -10.89 40.48 -19.91
C TYR A 205 -11.15 39.01 -20.16
N LEU A 206 -11.79 38.71 -21.26
CA LEU A 206 -11.86 37.37 -21.84
C LEU A 206 -10.67 37.20 -22.79
N HIS A 207 -9.83 36.23 -22.50
CA HIS A 207 -8.71 35.79 -23.33
C HIS A 207 -9.08 34.56 -24.15
N ALA A 208 -8.58 34.50 -25.37
CA ALA A 208 -8.49 33.33 -26.24
C ALA A 208 -7.02 33.16 -26.60
N VAL A 209 -6.35 32.17 -26.02
CA VAL A 209 -4.91 31.97 -26.27
C VAL A 209 -4.67 30.64 -26.98
N ASN A 210 -3.66 30.62 -27.83
CA ASN A 210 -3.17 29.39 -28.42
C ASN A 210 -2.64 28.46 -27.33
N PHE A 211 -3.23 27.31 -27.15
CA PHE A 211 -2.89 26.44 -26.03
C PHE A 211 -1.51 25.76 -26.14
N THR A 212 -0.83 25.85 -27.31
CA THR A 212 0.55 25.36 -27.48
C THR A 212 1.61 26.39 -27.15
N THR A 213 1.24 27.68 -27.06
CA THR A 213 2.19 28.79 -26.89
C THR A 213 1.84 29.76 -25.76
N GLY A 214 0.57 29.78 -25.29
CA GLY A 214 0.08 30.79 -24.36
C GLY A 214 -0.07 32.19 -24.92
N ILE A 215 0.02 32.40 -26.25
CA ILE A 215 -0.12 33.69 -26.90
C ILE A 215 -1.57 33.97 -27.25
N ASP A 216 -2.05 35.17 -26.99
CA ASP A 216 -3.38 35.62 -27.40
C ASP A 216 -3.58 35.51 -28.91
N GLU A 217 -4.73 34.95 -29.31
CA GLU A 217 -5.15 34.88 -30.70
C GLU A 217 -5.59 36.28 -31.24
N PRO A 218 -5.60 36.49 -32.53
CA PRO A 218 -6.04 37.78 -33.14
C PRO A 218 -7.47 38.15 -32.68
N GLY A 219 -7.61 39.32 -32.06
CA GLY A 219 -8.88 39.78 -31.48
C GLY A 219 -9.05 39.47 -29.99
N SER A 220 -8.04 38.87 -29.38
CA SER A 220 -7.94 38.65 -27.93
C SER A 220 -6.83 39.55 -27.35
N PRO A 221 -6.94 39.95 -26.05
CA PRO A 221 -8.10 39.86 -25.21
C PRO A 221 -9.23 40.85 -25.54
N VAL A 222 -10.46 40.52 -25.14
CA VAL A 222 -11.60 41.44 -25.21
C VAL A 222 -11.99 41.93 -23.81
N LEU A 223 -12.21 43.25 -23.70
CA LEU A 223 -12.74 43.82 -22.45
C LEU A 223 -14.18 43.36 -22.27
N ILE A 224 -14.49 42.79 -21.12
CA ILE A 224 -15.86 42.43 -20.75
C ILE A 224 -16.63 43.69 -20.40
N LEU A 225 -17.46 44.10 -21.34
CA LEU A 225 -18.36 45.26 -21.20
C LEU A 225 -19.70 44.93 -21.86
N PRO A 226 -20.75 44.64 -21.07
CA PRO A 226 -22.06 44.31 -21.61
C PRO A 226 -22.61 45.46 -22.48
N PRO A 227 -23.12 45.17 -23.67
CA PRO A 227 -23.66 46.20 -24.60
C PRO A 227 -25.02 46.75 -24.17
N SER A 228 -25.70 46.10 -23.21
CA SER A 228 -27.04 46.45 -22.73
C SER A 228 -27.20 46.00 -21.27
N GLY A 229 -28.25 46.53 -20.60
CA GLY A 229 -28.57 46.23 -19.22
C GLY A 229 -28.23 47.38 -18.28
N PRO A 230 -28.22 47.18 -16.96
CA PRO A 230 -27.79 48.15 -15.93
C PRO A 230 -26.34 48.57 -16.10
N THR A 231 -25.92 49.58 -15.32
CA THR A 231 -24.50 50.01 -15.35
C THR A 231 -23.60 48.88 -14.86
N PHE A 232 -22.67 48.45 -15.74
CA PHE A 232 -21.67 47.42 -15.40
C PHE A 232 -20.55 48.02 -14.59
N MET A 233 -20.26 47.43 -13.43
CA MET A 233 -19.24 47.90 -12.49
C MET A 233 -18.20 46.79 -12.25
N PRO A 234 -17.06 46.73 -12.98
CA PRO A 234 -16.09 45.64 -12.86
C PRO A 234 -15.54 45.41 -11.47
N GLN A 235 -15.43 46.47 -10.64
CA GLN A 235 -14.95 46.36 -9.26
C GLN A 235 -15.78 45.37 -8.41
N TYR A 236 -17.09 45.29 -8.67
CA TYR A 236 -18.04 44.45 -7.92
C TYR A 236 -18.39 43.13 -8.63
N GLN A 237 -17.72 42.82 -9.72
CA GLN A 237 -17.93 41.60 -10.49
C GLN A 237 -16.76 40.65 -10.34
N MET A 238 -17.08 39.35 -10.24
CA MET A 238 -16.10 38.28 -10.19
C MET A 238 -16.56 37.14 -11.10
N ASN A 239 -15.69 36.70 -11.99
CA ASN A 239 -15.93 35.49 -12.74
C ASN A 239 -15.51 34.28 -11.86
N ARG A 240 -16.48 33.78 -11.06
CA ARG A 240 -16.30 32.60 -10.20
C ARG A 240 -16.66 31.30 -10.91
N PRO A 241 -17.80 31.23 -11.63
CA PRO A 241 -18.19 30.03 -12.36
C PRO A 241 -17.19 29.71 -13.48
N GLY A 242 -16.84 28.42 -13.61
CA GLY A 242 -16.06 27.92 -14.73
C GLY A 242 -16.71 28.28 -16.07
N LEU A 243 -15.91 28.56 -17.09
CA LEU A 243 -16.42 28.90 -18.41
C LEU A 243 -17.10 27.71 -19.06
N LEU A 244 -18.06 27.99 -19.93
CA LEU A 244 -18.70 27.01 -20.80
C LEU A 244 -18.41 27.31 -22.27
N LEU A 245 -17.97 26.31 -23.01
CA LEU A 245 -17.88 26.32 -24.46
C LEU A 245 -18.99 25.44 -25.05
N SER A 246 -19.95 26.05 -25.70
CA SER A 246 -21.08 25.34 -26.28
C SER A 246 -21.60 26.05 -27.50
N HIS A 247 -22.01 25.32 -28.53
CA HIS A 247 -22.67 25.82 -29.72
C HIS A 247 -21.99 27.03 -30.36
N GLY A 248 -20.65 27.05 -30.41
CA GLY A 248 -19.84 28.11 -31.03
C GLY A 248 -19.73 29.39 -30.19
N SER A 249 -20.11 29.34 -28.92
CA SER A 249 -20.01 30.48 -27.99
C SER A 249 -19.26 30.07 -26.70
N VAL A 250 -18.50 31.04 -26.16
CA VAL A 250 -17.92 31.00 -24.81
C VAL A 250 -18.81 31.81 -23.88
N TYR A 251 -19.33 31.15 -22.84
CA TYR A 251 -20.19 31.77 -21.85
C TYR A 251 -19.42 32.13 -20.60
N VAL A 252 -19.58 33.38 -20.16
CA VAL A 252 -18.97 33.96 -18.96
C VAL A 252 -20.07 34.35 -18.00
N ALA A 253 -20.10 33.78 -16.82
CA ALA A 253 -21.01 34.15 -15.72
C ALA A 253 -20.28 34.92 -14.63
N LEU A 254 -20.95 35.90 -14.05
CA LEU A 254 -20.36 36.80 -13.05
C LEU A 254 -21.18 36.78 -11.77
N GLY A 255 -20.48 36.59 -10.65
CA GLY A 255 -20.99 36.85 -9.32
C GLY A 255 -20.91 38.33 -8.98
N SER A 256 -21.75 38.78 -8.07
CA SER A 256 -21.77 40.15 -7.57
C SER A 256 -21.17 40.19 -6.17
N THR A 257 -20.06 40.91 -5.98
CA THR A 257 -19.47 41.11 -4.63
C THR A 257 -20.13 42.30 -3.92
N GLY A 258 -20.92 42.01 -2.86
CA GLY A 258 -21.41 43.06 -1.96
C GLY A 258 -20.34 43.41 -0.93
N CYS A 259 -20.16 44.70 -0.63
CA CYS A 259 -19.31 45.14 0.47
C CYS A 259 -19.99 44.91 1.81
N LYS A 260 -19.88 43.75 2.41
CA LYS A 260 -20.32 43.48 3.81
C LYS A 260 -19.40 44.21 4.79
N GLY A 261 -19.86 45.23 5.45
CA GLY A 261 -19.13 45.91 6.52
C GLY A 261 -19.06 47.41 6.46
N LEU A 262 -19.38 48.05 5.35
CA LEU A 262 -19.50 49.48 5.27
C LEU A 262 -20.97 49.87 5.33
N LYS A 263 -21.46 50.04 6.53
CA LYS A 263 -22.86 50.48 6.83
C LYS A 263 -23.30 51.82 6.18
N SER A 264 -22.47 52.38 5.31
CA SER A 264 -22.67 53.72 4.69
C SER A 264 -22.53 53.77 3.16
N PHE A 265 -22.44 52.63 2.49
CA PHE A 265 -22.41 52.66 0.99
C PHE A 265 -23.86 52.73 0.47
N PRO A 266 -24.12 53.59 -0.54
CA PRO A 266 -25.38 53.56 -1.27
C PRO A 266 -25.62 52.18 -1.82
N LYS A 267 -26.87 51.72 -1.96
CA LYS A 267 -27.24 50.48 -2.61
C LYS A 267 -26.45 50.37 -3.91
N ILE A 268 -25.47 49.48 -3.92
CA ILE A 268 -24.56 49.34 -5.06
C ILE A 268 -25.34 48.53 -6.11
N ASN A 269 -25.40 49.03 -7.32
CA ASN A 269 -25.97 48.33 -8.47
C ASN A 269 -25.01 47.19 -8.88
N ASN A 270 -25.04 46.11 -8.18
CA ASN A 270 -24.34 44.87 -8.50
C ASN A 270 -25.36 43.81 -8.96
N HIS A 271 -25.10 43.17 -10.06
CA HIS A 271 -26.02 42.24 -10.70
C HIS A 271 -25.29 40.96 -11.07
N GLY A 272 -26.01 39.84 -11.16
CA GLY A 272 -25.50 38.67 -11.86
C GLY A 272 -25.61 38.86 -13.35
N TRP A 273 -24.56 38.50 -14.07
CA TRP A 273 -24.45 38.62 -15.52
C TRP A 273 -24.07 37.30 -16.16
N ILE A 274 -24.65 37.04 -17.35
CA ILE A 274 -24.16 35.99 -18.27
C ILE A 274 -23.91 36.66 -19.62
N LEU A 275 -22.74 36.39 -20.19
CA LEU A 275 -22.34 36.91 -21.48
C LEU A 275 -21.94 35.74 -22.39
N ALA A 276 -22.44 35.71 -23.62
CA ALA A 276 -22.10 34.72 -24.62
C ALA A 276 -21.29 35.37 -25.76
N TYR A 277 -20.00 35.02 -25.86
CA TYR A 277 -19.08 35.51 -26.88
C TYR A 277 -18.98 34.48 -28.03
N ASN A 278 -19.14 34.94 -29.27
CA ASN A 278 -18.97 34.09 -30.45
C ASN A 278 -17.50 33.73 -30.65
N THR A 279 -17.17 32.42 -30.71
CA THR A 279 -15.79 31.92 -30.83
C THR A 279 -15.12 32.27 -32.16
N LEU A 280 -15.89 32.54 -33.22
CA LEU A 280 -15.34 32.96 -34.51
C LEU A 280 -14.90 34.43 -34.50
N SER A 281 -15.47 35.26 -33.60
CA SER A 281 -15.09 36.68 -33.47
C SER A 281 -15.49 37.21 -32.09
N LEU A 282 -14.52 37.16 -31.15
CA LEU A 282 -14.71 37.66 -29.78
C LEU A 282 -15.00 39.17 -29.71
N THR A 283 -14.62 39.91 -30.74
CA THR A 283 -14.83 41.36 -30.82
C THR A 283 -16.23 41.79 -31.16
N GLN A 284 -17.11 40.83 -31.58
CA GLN A 284 -18.54 41.11 -31.74
C GLN A 284 -19.16 41.30 -30.33
N PRO A 285 -20.19 42.19 -30.23
CA PRO A 285 -20.90 42.33 -28.95
C PRO A 285 -21.53 41.00 -28.53
N PRO A 286 -21.35 40.59 -27.25
CA PRO A 286 -21.93 39.39 -26.74
C PRO A 286 -23.46 39.47 -26.57
N SER A 287 -24.14 38.34 -26.63
CA SER A 287 -25.47 38.23 -26.03
C SER A 287 -25.38 38.36 -24.53
N VAL A 288 -26.41 38.93 -23.89
CA VAL A 288 -26.37 39.27 -22.46
C VAL A 288 -27.66 38.87 -21.76
N PHE A 289 -27.54 38.21 -20.61
CA PHE A 289 -28.64 38.05 -19.67
C PHE A 289 -28.26 38.64 -18.33
N VAL A 290 -29.17 39.34 -17.66
CA VAL A 290 -29.03 39.94 -16.33
C VAL A 290 -30.03 39.30 -15.41
N THR A 291 -29.59 38.80 -14.25
CA THR A 291 -30.46 38.05 -13.33
C THR A 291 -31.38 38.94 -12.53
N SER A 292 -31.01 40.20 -12.28
CA SER A 292 -31.78 41.18 -11.50
C SER A 292 -31.66 42.56 -12.11
N PRO A 293 -32.31 42.82 -13.33
CA PRO A 293 -32.11 44.06 -14.05
C PRO A 293 -32.77 45.28 -13.39
N ALA A 294 -33.82 45.08 -12.57
CA ALA A 294 -34.56 46.17 -11.89
C ALA A 294 -34.05 46.45 -10.49
N THR A 295 -33.41 45.49 -9.84
CA THR A 295 -32.91 45.61 -8.47
C THR A 295 -31.41 45.32 -8.39
N ASN A 296 -30.90 44.76 -7.29
CA ASN A 296 -29.51 44.42 -7.08
C ASN A 296 -29.37 42.96 -6.68
N ASN A 297 -28.15 42.46 -6.64
CA ASN A 297 -27.73 41.06 -6.27
C ASN A 297 -28.11 40.03 -7.35
N GLY A 298 -28.51 38.84 -6.93
CA GLY A 298 -28.74 37.73 -7.86
C GLY A 298 -27.46 37.25 -8.57
N GLY A 299 -26.31 37.41 -7.91
CA GLY A 299 -25.00 37.01 -8.44
C GLY A 299 -24.94 35.52 -8.80
N ILE A 300 -24.08 35.15 -9.72
CA ILE A 300 -23.89 33.75 -10.12
C ILE A 300 -22.53 33.28 -9.59
N TRP A 301 -22.56 32.45 -8.53
CA TRP A 301 -21.35 31.97 -7.83
C TRP A 301 -21.05 30.50 -8.14
N GLN A 302 -22.05 29.68 -8.12
CA GLN A 302 -22.05 28.24 -8.35
C GLN A 302 -20.92 27.47 -7.64
N GLY A 303 -20.47 27.95 -6.48
CA GLY A 303 -19.41 27.33 -5.71
C GLY A 303 -18.12 27.07 -6.49
N GLY A 304 -17.80 27.91 -7.49
CA GLY A 304 -16.69 27.66 -8.44
C GLY A 304 -17.04 26.67 -9.55
N GLY A 305 -18.26 26.10 -9.53
CA GLY A 305 -18.78 25.23 -10.58
C GLY A 305 -19.04 25.97 -11.91
N GLY A 306 -18.97 25.24 -13.01
CA GLY A 306 -19.29 25.82 -14.33
C GLY A 306 -20.76 25.82 -14.66
N LEU A 307 -21.20 26.67 -15.59
CA LEU A 307 -22.53 26.59 -16.16
C LEU A 307 -22.73 25.23 -16.84
N PRO A 308 -23.73 24.41 -16.47
CA PRO A 308 -24.04 23.22 -17.25
C PRO A 308 -24.88 23.54 -18.47
N ALA A 309 -24.70 22.72 -19.52
CA ALA A 309 -25.54 22.75 -20.73
C ALA A 309 -26.02 21.34 -21.09
N ASP A 310 -27.23 21.25 -21.60
CA ASP A 310 -27.76 20.02 -22.18
C ASP A 310 -27.29 19.82 -23.65
N SER A 311 -27.67 18.70 -24.23
CA SER A 311 -27.30 18.36 -25.61
C SER A 311 -27.89 19.31 -26.67
N SER A 312 -28.93 20.07 -26.35
CA SER A 312 -29.52 21.11 -27.20
C SER A 312 -28.83 22.46 -27.03
N GLY A 313 -27.89 22.58 -26.10
CA GLY A 313 -27.17 23.79 -25.76
C GLY A 313 -27.91 24.72 -24.79
N ASN A 314 -29.05 24.29 -24.23
CA ASN A 314 -29.69 25.06 -23.18
C ASN A 314 -28.81 25.08 -21.93
N ILE A 315 -28.72 26.27 -21.31
CA ILE A 315 -27.82 26.55 -20.19
C ILE A 315 -28.67 26.65 -18.93
N TYR A 316 -28.15 26.06 -17.84
CA TYR A 316 -28.82 26.12 -16.55
C TYR A 316 -27.96 26.90 -15.56
N VAL A 317 -28.63 27.77 -14.76
CA VAL A 317 -27.96 28.74 -13.90
C VAL A 317 -28.67 28.80 -12.54
N GLU A 318 -27.89 28.82 -11.46
CA GLU A 318 -28.40 29.14 -10.13
C GLU A 318 -27.97 30.54 -9.73
N THR A 319 -28.91 31.33 -9.22
CA THR A 319 -28.71 32.69 -8.74
C THR A 319 -28.62 32.75 -7.22
N ALA A 320 -27.85 33.69 -6.70
CA ALA A 320 -27.73 33.99 -5.26
C ALA A 320 -28.81 34.93 -4.74
N ASP A 321 -28.64 35.34 -3.51
CA ASP A 321 -29.47 36.35 -2.84
C ASP A 321 -29.85 37.51 -3.77
N GLY A 322 -31.07 37.88 -3.75
CA GLY A 322 -31.61 38.92 -4.60
C GLY A 322 -33.12 39.00 -4.46
N ILE A 323 -33.73 40.00 -5.07
CA ILE A 323 -35.19 40.08 -5.16
C ILE A 323 -35.68 39.09 -6.23
N PHE A 324 -36.76 38.40 -5.89
CA PHE A 324 -37.56 37.65 -6.84
C PHE A 324 -38.91 38.34 -7.00
N ASP A 325 -39.25 38.81 -8.19
CA ASP A 325 -40.52 39.50 -8.47
C ASP A 325 -41.22 38.99 -9.74
N GLN A 326 -40.71 37.95 -10.37
CA GLN A 326 -41.26 37.33 -11.57
C GLN A 326 -42.70 36.88 -11.36
N ASN A 327 -43.06 36.43 -10.14
CA ASN A 327 -44.41 36.03 -9.77
C ASN A 327 -45.42 37.20 -9.79
N THR A 328 -44.98 38.45 -9.82
CA THR A 328 -45.79 39.66 -9.93
C THR A 328 -45.60 40.39 -11.25
N GLY A 329 -44.88 39.76 -12.20
CA GLY A 329 -44.62 40.27 -13.55
C GLY A 329 -43.35 41.12 -13.66
N GLY A 330 -42.43 41.07 -12.68
CA GLY A 330 -41.11 41.66 -12.70
C GLY A 330 -40.10 40.81 -13.49
N LEU A 331 -38.83 41.22 -13.48
CA LEU A 331 -37.73 40.62 -14.25
C LEU A 331 -36.57 40.19 -13.35
N ASP A 332 -36.73 40.24 -12.05
CA ASP A 332 -35.67 39.87 -11.11
C ASP A 332 -35.81 38.42 -10.61
N TYR A 333 -34.72 37.69 -10.70
CA TYR A 333 -34.62 36.26 -10.44
C TYR A 333 -33.59 35.94 -9.35
N GLY A 334 -33.79 36.51 -8.16
CA GLY A 334 -33.05 36.10 -6.97
C GLY A 334 -33.36 34.67 -6.57
N LEU A 335 -32.37 33.89 -6.06
CA LEU A 335 -32.54 32.54 -5.54
C LEU A 335 -33.36 31.62 -6.47
N SER A 336 -33.03 31.66 -7.76
CA SER A 336 -33.77 30.95 -8.80
C SER A 336 -32.85 30.03 -9.61
N VAL A 337 -33.41 28.97 -10.16
CA VAL A 337 -32.80 28.14 -11.21
C VAL A 337 -33.38 28.55 -12.55
N LEU A 338 -32.52 28.93 -13.49
CA LEU A 338 -32.94 29.46 -14.79
C LEU A 338 -32.51 28.50 -15.90
N LYS A 339 -33.38 28.34 -16.93
CA LYS A 339 -33.07 27.68 -18.20
C LYS A 339 -33.01 28.72 -19.29
N LEU A 340 -31.86 28.86 -19.95
CA LEU A 340 -31.65 29.79 -21.05
C LEU A 340 -31.35 29.02 -22.34
N ASP A 341 -31.77 29.57 -23.50
CA ASP A 341 -31.33 29.05 -24.79
C ASP A 341 -29.86 29.48 -25.10
N PRO A 342 -29.23 28.99 -26.18
CA PRO A 342 -27.89 29.39 -26.56
C PRO A 342 -27.68 30.90 -26.80
N ASP A 343 -28.72 31.64 -27.13
CA ASP A 343 -28.70 33.08 -27.33
C ASP A 343 -29.02 33.87 -26.07
N LEU A 344 -29.15 33.19 -24.92
CA LEU A 344 -29.45 33.69 -23.58
C LEU A 344 -30.88 34.24 -23.42
N ASN A 345 -31.85 33.74 -24.20
CA ASN A 345 -33.27 34.01 -23.93
C ASN A 345 -33.75 33.06 -22.80
N LEU A 346 -34.49 33.60 -21.84
CA LEU A 346 -35.08 32.78 -20.79
C LEU A 346 -36.17 31.89 -21.34
N LEU A 347 -36.04 30.58 -21.14
CA LEU A 347 -37.00 29.55 -21.56
C LEU A 347 -37.91 29.12 -20.41
N ASP A 348 -37.34 28.96 -19.18
CA ASP A 348 -38.05 28.45 -18.03
C ASP A 348 -37.31 28.83 -16.74
N SER A 349 -37.97 28.72 -15.59
CA SER A 349 -37.34 28.96 -14.30
C SER A 349 -37.99 28.13 -13.20
N PHE A 350 -37.29 27.99 -12.08
CA PHE A 350 -37.75 27.45 -10.81
C PHE A 350 -37.27 28.36 -9.69
N THR A 351 -38.16 28.66 -8.72
CA THR A 351 -37.80 29.39 -7.52
C THR A 351 -38.41 28.68 -6.32
N PRO A 352 -37.63 28.40 -5.25
CA PRO A 352 -38.13 27.76 -4.04
C PRO A 352 -39.30 28.53 -3.44
N TYR A 353 -40.27 27.82 -2.87
CA TYR A 353 -41.50 28.41 -2.32
C TYR A 353 -41.24 29.32 -1.11
N ASP A 354 -40.14 29.11 -0.39
CA ASP A 354 -39.74 29.84 0.82
C ASP A 354 -38.60 30.86 0.57
N GLU A 355 -38.37 31.20 -0.72
CA GLU A 355 -37.29 32.09 -1.18
C GLU A 355 -37.18 33.37 -0.31
N ALA A 356 -38.24 34.18 -0.23
CA ALA A 356 -38.19 35.45 0.45
C ALA A 356 -38.17 35.35 1.98
N ALA A 357 -38.91 34.37 2.53
CA ALA A 357 -39.12 34.26 3.98
C ALA A 357 -38.00 33.53 4.71
N HIS A 358 -37.34 32.60 4.06
CA HIS A 358 -36.32 31.72 4.66
C HIS A 358 -34.97 31.89 3.99
N LEU A 359 -34.82 31.60 2.68
CA LEU A 359 -33.54 31.56 2.04
C LEU A 359 -32.87 32.93 1.98
N ASN A 360 -33.51 33.92 1.34
CA ASN A 360 -32.95 35.27 1.19
C ASN A 360 -32.77 36.01 2.55
N ALA A 361 -33.65 35.75 3.52
CA ALA A 361 -33.53 36.35 4.86
C ALA A 361 -32.32 35.83 5.66
N ASN A 362 -31.80 34.63 5.34
CA ASN A 362 -30.75 33.97 6.09
C ASN A 362 -29.45 33.73 5.25
N ASP A 363 -29.32 34.39 4.06
CA ASP A 363 -28.14 34.23 3.19
C ASP A 363 -27.88 32.75 2.78
N LEU A 364 -28.96 32.02 2.45
CA LEU A 364 -28.94 30.60 2.07
C LEU A 364 -28.95 30.45 0.57
N ASP A 365 -27.89 30.95 -0.11
CA ASP A 365 -27.78 31.00 -1.54
C ASP A 365 -27.94 29.63 -2.22
N LEU A 366 -28.77 29.54 -3.26
CA LEU A 366 -28.78 28.42 -4.20
C LEU A 366 -27.45 28.33 -4.93
N SER A 367 -26.95 29.45 -5.45
CA SER A 367 -25.71 29.45 -6.23
C SER A 367 -24.42 29.20 -5.42
N SER A 368 -24.51 28.75 -4.18
CA SER A 368 -23.38 28.14 -3.45
C SER A 368 -23.00 26.76 -4.00
N VAL A 369 -23.94 26.11 -4.67
CA VAL A 369 -23.79 24.85 -5.40
C VAL A 369 -23.91 25.15 -6.89
N GLY A 370 -23.36 24.34 -7.76
CA GLY A 370 -23.62 24.40 -9.21
C GLY A 370 -24.67 23.37 -9.60
N PRO A 371 -25.61 23.70 -10.52
CA PRO A 371 -26.59 22.72 -10.98
C PRO A 371 -25.94 21.60 -11.79
N LEU A 372 -26.55 20.43 -11.79
CA LEU A 372 -26.09 19.23 -12.50
C LEU A 372 -27.16 18.74 -13.48
N VAL A 373 -26.82 18.70 -14.76
CA VAL A 373 -27.67 18.10 -15.80
C VAL A 373 -27.46 16.58 -15.78
N LEU A 374 -28.51 15.84 -15.44
CA LEU A 374 -28.44 14.38 -15.44
C LEU A 374 -28.52 13.82 -16.86
N PRO A 375 -27.90 12.65 -17.12
CA PRO A 375 -28.18 11.88 -18.32
C PRO A 375 -29.68 11.59 -18.46
N ASP A 376 -30.13 11.42 -19.71
CA ASP A 376 -31.53 11.13 -19.97
C ASP A 376 -31.98 9.84 -19.29
N GLN A 377 -33.09 9.94 -18.54
CA GLN A 377 -33.60 8.82 -17.76
C GLN A 377 -34.43 7.89 -18.66
N SER A 378 -34.20 6.57 -18.52
CA SER A 378 -34.96 5.56 -19.27
C SER A 378 -36.38 5.36 -18.75
N THR A 379 -36.68 5.81 -17.54
CA THR A 379 -37.97 5.70 -16.85
C THR A 379 -38.23 6.96 -16.03
N GLY A 380 -39.50 7.37 -15.88
CA GLY A 380 -39.87 8.62 -15.25
C GLY A 380 -39.72 9.83 -16.19
N PRO A 381 -39.58 11.05 -15.66
CA PRO A 381 -39.24 12.20 -16.49
C PRO A 381 -37.85 12.02 -17.11
N THR A 382 -37.79 12.17 -18.45
CA THR A 382 -36.55 11.87 -19.19
C THR A 382 -35.44 12.85 -18.88
N HIS A 383 -35.77 14.13 -18.82
CA HIS A 383 -34.76 15.20 -18.71
C HIS A 383 -34.76 15.81 -17.33
N LEU A 384 -33.80 15.42 -16.52
CA LEU A 384 -33.70 15.89 -15.10
C LEU A 384 -32.51 16.82 -14.89
N LEU A 385 -32.71 17.75 -13.94
CA LEU A 385 -31.72 18.64 -13.38
C LEU A 385 -31.69 18.48 -11.86
N VAL A 386 -30.51 18.47 -11.28
CA VAL A 386 -30.32 18.55 -9.83
C VAL A 386 -29.87 19.95 -9.48
N ALA A 387 -30.57 20.57 -8.53
CA ALA A 387 -30.23 21.86 -7.96
C ALA A 387 -30.16 21.75 -6.44
N SER A 388 -29.33 22.56 -5.78
CA SER A 388 -29.19 22.59 -4.33
C SER A 388 -28.47 23.89 -3.93
N GLY A 389 -28.48 24.18 -2.64
CA GLY A 389 -27.83 25.38 -2.09
C GLY A 389 -27.31 25.20 -0.69
N LYS A 390 -26.98 26.32 -0.02
CA LYS A 390 -26.53 26.37 1.39
C LYS A 390 -27.50 25.69 2.34
N ALA A 391 -28.81 25.75 2.04
CA ALA A 391 -29.86 25.11 2.84
C ALA A 391 -29.85 23.58 2.79
N GLU A 392 -28.96 22.96 1.99
CA GLU A 392 -28.82 21.51 1.83
C GLU A 392 -30.05 20.80 1.20
N GLU A 393 -31.08 21.53 0.87
CA GLU A 393 -32.26 21.04 0.16
C GLU A 393 -31.87 20.65 -1.27
N ILE A 394 -32.40 19.52 -1.76
CA ILE A 394 -32.09 19.02 -3.10
C ILE A 394 -33.36 19.05 -3.92
N TYR A 395 -33.35 19.83 -4.98
CA TYR A 395 -34.43 19.93 -5.95
C TYR A 395 -34.16 19.07 -7.17
N ILE A 396 -35.07 18.14 -7.49
CA ILE A 396 -35.05 17.39 -8.75
C ILE A 396 -36.07 18.03 -9.67
N LEU A 397 -35.57 18.69 -10.70
CA LEU A 397 -36.37 19.47 -11.62
C LEU A 397 -36.50 18.75 -12.96
N ASN A 398 -37.69 18.80 -13.60
CA ASN A 398 -37.88 18.39 -14.98
C ASN A 398 -37.44 19.52 -15.91
N ARG A 399 -36.41 19.33 -16.71
CA ARG A 399 -35.88 20.32 -17.66
C ARG A 399 -36.87 20.72 -18.75
N ASP A 400 -37.94 19.92 -18.98
CA ASP A 400 -39.01 20.25 -19.95
C ASP A 400 -40.09 21.18 -19.35
N SER A 401 -40.20 21.23 -18.01
CA SER A 401 -41.05 22.13 -17.27
C SER A 401 -40.54 22.22 -15.83
N MET A 402 -39.82 23.31 -15.50
CA MET A 402 -39.08 23.43 -14.24
C MET A 402 -39.93 23.78 -13.06
N GLY A 403 -41.21 24.12 -13.27
CA GLY A 403 -42.19 24.27 -12.18
C GLY A 403 -42.46 25.70 -11.73
N GLY A 404 -41.64 26.68 -12.11
CA GLY A 404 -41.80 28.08 -11.73
C GLY A 404 -41.80 28.34 -10.20
N PHE A 405 -42.61 29.29 -9.74
CA PHE A 405 -42.79 29.62 -8.34
C PHE A 405 -44.13 29.13 -7.81
N CYS A 406 -44.11 28.36 -6.74
CA CYS A 406 -45.32 27.85 -6.11
C CYS A 406 -45.82 28.83 -5.01
N SER A 407 -46.70 29.73 -5.39
CA SER A 407 -47.26 30.74 -4.44
C SER A 407 -48.20 30.15 -3.39
N THR A 408 -48.66 28.93 -3.54
CA THR A 408 -49.55 28.22 -2.61
C THR A 408 -48.85 27.17 -1.77
N CYS A 409 -47.57 26.92 -2.01
CA CYS A 409 -46.77 25.97 -1.25
C CYS A 409 -46.41 26.58 0.14
N THR A 410 -46.47 25.77 1.17
CA THR A 410 -46.11 26.12 2.55
C THR A 410 -45.11 25.15 3.14
N THR A 411 -44.84 24.08 2.45
CA THR A 411 -43.85 23.04 2.80
C THR A 411 -43.29 22.42 1.51
N ALA A 412 -42.08 21.89 1.56
CA ALA A 412 -41.47 21.13 0.47
C ALA A 412 -42.40 20.02 -0.06
N SER A 413 -43.07 19.32 0.83
CA SER A 413 -43.91 18.17 0.47
C SER A 413 -45.18 18.52 -0.32
N ASN A 414 -45.62 19.80 -0.38
CA ASN A 414 -46.76 20.21 -1.18
C ASN A 414 -46.38 20.94 -2.47
N ASN A 415 -45.11 21.03 -2.81
CA ASN A 415 -44.65 21.53 -4.09
C ASN A 415 -44.73 20.43 -5.14
N THR A 416 -45.90 20.34 -5.80
CA THR A 416 -46.15 19.35 -6.85
C THR A 416 -45.72 19.80 -8.25
N ASN A 417 -45.13 21.00 -8.37
CA ASN A 417 -44.68 21.55 -9.66
C ASN A 417 -43.32 20.98 -10.09
N ILE A 418 -42.54 20.38 -9.19
CA ILE A 418 -41.25 19.77 -9.44
C ILE A 418 -41.33 18.25 -9.29
N VAL A 419 -40.31 17.54 -9.73
CA VAL A 419 -40.24 16.09 -9.61
C VAL A 419 -40.08 15.65 -8.16
N GLN A 420 -39.18 16.29 -7.42
CA GLN A 420 -38.94 15.98 -6.03
C GLN A 420 -38.24 17.13 -5.31
N ASP A 421 -38.54 17.26 -4.03
CA ASP A 421 -37.89 18.11 -3.09
C ASP A 421 -37.43 17.23 -1.92
N VAL A 422 -36.12 17.18 -1.67
CA VAL A 422 -35.49 16.32 -0.65
C VAL A 422 -34.92 17.23 0.44
N LEU A 423 -35.56 17.20 1.57
CA LEU A 423 -35.09 17.91 2.76
C LEU A 423 -33.98 17.13 3.47
N PRO A 424 -32.96 17.81 4.00
CA PRO A 424 -31.92 17.16 4.79
C PRO A 424 -32.52 16.50 6.05
N PRO A 425 -31.90 15.41 6.57
CA PRO A 425 -32.42 14.67 7.73
C PRO A 425 -32.54 15.50 9.00
N THR A 426 -31.76 16.55 9.11
CA THR A 426 -31.80 17.55 10.20
C THR A 426 -31.85 18.93 9.57
N PHE A 427 -33.04 19.49 9.50
CA PHE A 427 -33.24 20.90 9.10
C PHE A 427 -32.63 21.80 10.19
N LEU A 428 -31.33 22.07 10.05
CA LEU A 428 -30.64 22.98 10.95
C LEU A 428 -30.75 24.40 10.40
N SER A 429 -31.23 25.29 11.20
CA SER A 429 -31.50 26.69 10.86
C SER A 429 -30.20 27.43 10.53
N GLY A 430 -29.76 27.32 9.27
CA GLY A 430 -28.85 28.25 8.61
C GLY A 430 -27.36 28.13 8.91
N CYS A 431 -26.58 28.27 7.84
CA CYS A 431 -25.14 28.42 7.84
C CYS A 431 -24.60 29.63 8.64
N LEU A 432 -25.42 30.41 9.29
CA LEU A 432 -25.09 31.70 9.91
C LEU A 432 -25.17 31.71 11.42
N GLY A 433 -25.23 30.57 12.10
CA GLY A 433 -25.22 30.50 13.57
C GLY A 433 -23.80 30.60 14.14
N ASN A 434 -23.58 31.48 15.11
CA ASN A 434 -22.39 31.42 15.98
C ASN A 434 -22.79 30.59 17.20
N PRO A 435 -22.29 29.37 17.37
CA PRO A 435 -21.05 28.70 17.07
C PRO A 435 -21.15 27.57 16.01
N PRO A 436 -20.04 26.86 15.67
CA PRO A 436 -19.82 26.09 14.43
C PRO A 436 -20.55 24.74 14.41
N GLU A 437 -21.87 24.71 14.52
CA GLU A 437 -22.65 23.45 14.56
C GLU A 437 -23.53 23.23 13.31
N TYR A 438 -23.41 24.09 12.30
CA TYR A 438 -24.27 24.04 11.12
C TYR A 438 -23.48 23.62 9.87
N THR A 439 -23.97 22.61 9.20
CA THR A 439 -23.45 22.16 7.91
C THR A 439 -24.03 23.00 6.78
N CYS A 440 -23.25 23.20 5.71
CA CYS A 440 -23.70 23.89 4.51
C CYS A 440 -23.21 23.13 3.30
N ARG A 441 -23.92 23.26 2.19
CA ARG A 441 -23.53 22.62 0.95
C ARG A 441 -22.89 23.62 0.00
N TYR A 442 -21.73 23.24 -0.52
CA TYR A 442 -20.96 24.02 -1.47
C TYR A 442 -20.37 23.12 -2.56
N GLY A 443 -20.07 23.73 -3.73
CA GLY A 443 -19.48 23.02 -4.87
C GLY A 443 -20.51 22.27 -5.69
N THR A 444 -20.08 21.75 -6.83
CA THR A 444 -20.96 21.05 -7.77
C THR A 444 -21.12 19.58 -7.37
N PRO A 445 -22.32 19.01 -7.35
CA PRO A 445 -22.52 17.59 -7.12
C PRO A 445 -21.93 16.75 -8.26
N SER A 446 -21.51 15.54 -7.99
CA SER A 446 -21.07 14.58 -9.02
C SER A 446 -22.09 13.50 -9.25
N PHE A 447 -22.05 12.90 -10.42
CA PHE A 447 -22.94 11.83 -10.85
C PHE A 447 -22.16 10.61 -11.29
N TRP A 448 -22.66 9.41 -10.95
CA TRP A 448 -22.17 8.16 -11.48
C TRP A 448 -23.28 7.10 -11.47
N SER A 449 -23.28 6.21 -12.47
CA SER A 449 -24.22 5.11 -12.59
C SER A 449 -23.50 3.77 -12.70
N ASN A 450 -23.99 2.77 -11.99
CA ASN A 450 -23.56 1.39 -12.15
C ASN A 450 -24.46 0.55 -13.07
N ASN A 451 -25.23 1.19 -13.96
CA ASN A 451 -26.28 0.62 -14.82
C ASN A 451 -27.57 0.15 -14.12
N SER A 452 -27.60 0.12 -12.80
CA SER A 452 -28.76 -0.30 -12.03
C SER A 452 -29.26 0.79 -11.09
N ILE A 453 -28.35 1.59 -10.57
CA ILE A 453 -28.58 2.65 -9.61
C ILE A 453 -27.72 3.83 -10.04
N ASP A 454 -28.35 4.99 -10.07
CA ASP A 454 -27.67 6.27 -10.21
C ASP A 454 -27.32 6.83 -8.84
N TYR A 455 -26.14 7.42 -8.72
CA TYR A 455 -25.64 8.01 -7.49
C TYR A 455 -25.31 9.49 -7.71
N ILE A 456 -25.70 10.32 -6.76
CA ILE A 456 -25.36 11.74 -6.71
C ILE A 456 -24.63 12.02 -5.41
N TYR A 457 -23.49 12.71 -5.51
CA TYR A 457 -22.59 12.95 -4.40
C TYR A 457 -22.52 14.42 -4.05
N PHE A 458 -22.66 14.73 -2.77
CA PHE A 458 -22.56 16.09 -2.22
C PHE A 458 -21.52 16.13 -1.10
N ALA A 459 -20.75 17.22 -1.05
CA ALA A 459 -19.88 17.51 0.07
C ALA A 459 -20.60 18.44 1.07
N GLU A 460 -20.68 18.02 2.32
CA GLU A 460 -21.17 18.84 3.42
C GLU A 460 -20.02 19.59 4.09
N VAL A 461 -20.25 20.84 4.53
CA VAL A 461 -19.18 21.66 5.12
C VAL A 461 -19.68 22.41 6.36
N PRO A 462 -19.15 22.15 7.56
CA PRO A 462 -18.34 20.98 7.90
C PRO A 462 -19.19 19.70 7.93
N GLY A 463 -18.73 18.62 7.32
CA GLY A 463 -19.50 17.38 7.30
C GLY A 463 -18.88 16.31 6.38
N PRO A 464 -19.53 15.16 6.25
CA PRO A 464 -19.07 14.08 5.38
C PRO A 464 -19.39 14.35 3.91
N LEU A 465 -18.79 13.56 3.03
CA LEU A 465 -19.28 13.37 1.68
C LEU A 465 -20.50 12.43 1.74
N LEU A 466 -21.60 12.83 1.13
CA LEU A 466 -22.85 12.08 1.09
C LEU A 466 -23.09 11.50 -0.30
N SER A 467 -23.60 10.28 -0.35
CA SER A 467 -24.08 9.61 -1.57
C SER A 467 -25.58 9.41 -1.47
N TYR A 468 -26.33 9.91 -2.43
CA TYR A 468 -27.74 9.62 -2.59
C TYR A 468 -27.95 8.70 -3.77
N SER A 469 -28.80 7.69 -3.64
CA SER A 469 -29.14 6.82 -4.75
C SER A 469 -30.43 7.26 -5.43
N MET A 470 -30.46 7.18 -6.76
CA MET A 470 -31.62 7.54 -7.57
C MET A 470 -32.10 6.31 -8.34
N THR A 471 -33.42 6.14 -8.43
CA THR A 471 -34.05 5.11 -9.24
C THR A 471 -35.31 5.68 -9.88
N ASN A 472 -35.44 5.51 -11.19
CA ASN A 472 -36.57 6.06 -11.97
C ASN A 472 -36.73 7.59 -11.80
N GLY A 473 -35.66 8.33 -11.70
CA GLY A 473 -35.64 9.78 -11.50
C GLY A 473 -36.02 10.25 -10.11
N ILE A 474 -36.15 9.34 -9.15
CA ILE A 474 -36.47 9.66 -7.74
C ILE A 474 -35.27 9.36 -6.85
N LEU A 475 -34.81 10.36 -6.12
CA LEU A 475 -33.72 10.29 -5.18
C LEU A 475 -34.19 9.71 -3.83
N THR A 476 -33.33 8.98 -3.13
CA THR A 476 -33.61 8.56 -1.76
C THR A 476 -33.73 9.78 -0.83
N SER A 477 -34.64 9.72 0.14
CA SER A 477 -34.82 10.81 1.10
C SER A 477 -33.70 10.92 2.16
N LEU A 478 -32.86 9.86 2.27
CA LEU A 478 -31.68 9.81 3.14
C LEU A 478 -30.49 9.38 2.31
N PRO A 479 -29.25 9.78 2.69
CA PRO A 479 -28.05 9.31 2.04
C PRO A 479 -27.99 7.78 2.05
N ALA A 480 -27.60 7.18 0.91
CA ALA A 480 -27.35 5.76 0.78
C ALA A 480 -26.06 5.33 1.51
N SER A 481 -25.06 6.22 1.50
CA SER A 481 -23.82 6.06 2.28
C SER A 481 -23.16 7.41 2.52
N GLN A 482 -22.21 7.44 3.48
CA GLN A 482 -21.43 8.64 3.78
C GLN A 482 -19.99 8.30 4.08
N SER A 483 -19.07 9.25 3.84
CA SER A 483 -17.66 9.06 4.16
C SER A 483 -17.42 9.11 5.67
N SER A 484 -16.43 8.37 6.15
CA SER A 484 -15.94 8.46 7.53
C SER A 484 -15.08 9.72 7.78
N VAL A 485 -14.80 10.49 6.73
CA VAL A 485 -13.98 11.70 6.77
C VAL A 485 -14.88 12.90 6.61
N SER A 486 -14.69 13.91 7.48
CA SER A 486 -15.41 15.18 7.41
C SER A 486 -14.62 16.21 6.60
N TYR A 487 -15.35 17.00 5.83
CA TYR A 487 -14.87 18.18 5.12
C TYR A 487 -14.97 19.39 6.03
N SER A 488 -13.95 20.22 6.03
CA SER A 488 -13.99 21.53 6.70
C SER A 488 -14.03 22.69 5.71
N GLY A 489 -13.87 22.38 4.43
CA GLY A 489 -13.94 23.33 3.33
C GLY A 489 -14.53 22.70 2.07
N ALA A 490 -14.98 23.53 1.14
CA ALA A 490 -15.71 23.12 -0.05
C ALA A 490 -14.80 22.46 -1.09
N GLY A 491 -14.73 21.14 -1.10
CA GLY A 491 -14.12 20.35 -2.17
C GLY A 491 -15.17 19.77 -3.11
N THR A 492 -14.92 19.76 -4.40
CA THR A 492 -15.80 19.14 -5.40
C THR A 492 -15.30 17.74 -5.72
N PRO A 493 -16.11 16.70 -5.56
CA PRO A 493 -15.69 15.33 -5.89
C PRO A 493 -15.62 15.11 -7.39
N SER A 494 -14.78 14.17 -7.84
CA SER A 494 -14.69 13.71 -9.23
C SER A 494 -14.71 12.19 -9.28
N ILE A 495 -15.15 11.61 -10.39
CA ILE A 495 -15.26 10.17 -10.55
C ILE A 495 -14.42 9.70 -11.73
N SER A 496 -13.73 8.59 -11.55
CA SER A 496 -13.09 7.83 -12.61
C SER A 496 -13.62 6.42 -12.66
N ALA A 497 -13.90 5.90 -13.86
CA ALA A 497 -14.38 4.55 -14.07
C ALA A 497 -14.04 4.07 -15.49
N ASN A 498 -14.05 2.77 -15.70
CA ASN A 498 -14.10 2.17 -17.03
C ASN A 498 -15.56 1.78 -17.34
N GLY A 499 -16.32 2.72 -17.91
CA GLY A 499 -17.75 2.63 -17.99
C GLY A 499 -18.39 2.56 -16.60
N THR A 500 -18.96 1.41 -16.25
CA THR A 500 -19.58 1.17 -14.95
C THR A 500 -18.71 0.30 -14.01
N THR A 501 -17.48 0.03 -14.38
CA THR A 501 -16.56 -0.85 -13.63
C THR A 501 -15.31 -0.10 -13.18
N ASN A 502 -14.63 -0.65 -12.18
CA ASN A 502 -13.38 -0.07 -11.63
C ASN A 502 -13.54 1.38 -11.17
N SER A 503 -14.70 1.74 -10.68
CA SER A 503 -15.04 3.10 -10.29
C SER A 503 -14.35 3.52 -9.00
N LEU A 504 -13.93 4.78 -8.98
CA LEU A 504 -13.31 5.46 -7.85
C LEU A 504 -13.90 6.88 -7.73
N LEU A 505 -14.28 7.25 -6.52
CA LEU A 505 -14.64 8.64 -6.23
C LEU A 505 -13.45 9.32 -5.56
N TRP A 506 -13.03 10.44 -6.14
CA TRP A 506 -11.90 11.24 -5.70
C TRP A 506 -12.38 12.52 -5.05
N ALA A 507 -11.79 12.86 -3.90
CA ALA A 507 -12.12 14.06 -3.19
C ALA A 507 -10.92 14.61 -2.41
N VAL A 508 -10.89 15.93 -2.20
CA VAL A 508 -9.89 16.58 -1.39
C VAL A 508 -10.57 17.19 -0.17
N THR A 509 -10.08 16.83 1.02
CA THR A 509 -10.52 17.40 2.31
C THR A 509 -9.42 18.25 2.92
N TRP A 510 -9.77 19.12 3.86
CA TRP A 510 -8.83 19.79 4.78
C TRP A 510 -9.46 20.03 6.16
N THR A 511 -8.65 20.31 7.18
CA THR A 511 -9.01 20.11 8.57
C THR A 511 -9.53 21.35 9.32
N ASN A 512 -9.57 22.55 8.70
CA ASN A 512 -10.07 23.77 9.36
C ASN A 512 -10.88 24.65 8.41
N SER A 513 -11.94 25.21 8.94
CA SER A 513 -12.95 25.99 8.22
C SER A 513 -12.55 27.44 7.86
N LEU A 514 -11.33 27.87 8.17
CA LEU A 514 -10.78 29.17 7.77
C LEU A 514 -9.32 28.97 7.35
N PRO A 515 -8.88 29.58 6.26
CA PRO A 515 -7.49 29.47 5.83
C PRO A 515 -6.57 30.20 6.81
N THR A 516 -6.16 29.50 7.88
CA THR A 516 -5.17 30.04 8.84
C THR A 516 -3.74 29.92 8.32
N GLY A 517 -3.55 29.49 7.04
CA GLY A 517 -2.24 29.25 6.45
C GLY A 517 -1.55 27.97 6.92
N THR A 518 -2.24 27.12 7.66
CA THR A 518 -1.68 25.87 8.22
C THR A 518 -2.41 24.60 7.78
N ASP A 519 -3.47 24.73 7.00
CA ASP A 519 -4.37 23.63 6.69
C ASP A 519 -3.88 22.82 5.51
N LYS A 520 -3.59 21.54 5.76
CA LYS A 520 -3.09 20.62 4.76
C LYS A 520 -4.24 19.84 4.15
N GLY A 521 -4.33 19.88 2.83
CA GLY A 521 -5.26 19.06 2.08
C GLY A 521 -4.90 17.57 2.16
N VAL A 522 -5.92 16.72 2.04
CA VAL A 522 -5.78 15.27 1.92
C VAL A 522 -6.57 14.81 0.71
N LEU A 523 -5.90 14.16 -0.23
CA LEU A 523 -6.54 13.47 -1.36
C LEU A 523 -7.04 12.11 -0.91
N HIS A 524 -8.31 11.82 -1.17
CA HIS A 524 -8.97 10.55 -0.87
C HIS A 524 -9.46 9.87 -2.13
N ALA A 525 -9.52 8.53 -2.10
CA ALA A 525 -10.23 7.71 -3.07
C ALA A 525 -11.19 6.77 -2.34
N PHE A 526 -12.46 6.81 -2.70
CA PHE A 526 -13.53 6.01 -2.11
C PHE A 526 -14.19 5.08 -3.14
N ASP A 527 -14.91 4.06 -2.64
CA ASP A 527 -15.86 3.31 -3.44
C ASP A 527 -17.11 4.18 -3.69
N PRO A 528 -17.44 4.51 -4.96
CA PRO A 528 -18.63 5.32 -5.25
C PRO A 528 -19.94 4.66 -4.81
N ALA A 529 -20.01 3.32 -4.79
CA ALA A 529 -21.20 2.60 -4.34
C ALA A 529 -21.34 2.55 -2.81
N ASN A 530 -20.24 2.73 -2.08
CA ASN A 530 -20.22 2.73 -0.62
C ASN A 530 -19.09 3.60 -0.07
N LEU A 531 -19.36 4.84 0.25
CA LEU A 531 -18.38 5.83 0.73
C LEU A 531 -17.71 5.48 2.08
N GLU A 532 -18.21 4.49 2.82
CA GLU A 532 -17.51 3.98 4.01
C GLU A 532 -16.20 3.26 3.64
N THR A 533 -16.11 2.77 2.39
CA THR A 533 -14.93 2.08 1.87
C THR A 533 -13.96 3.09 1.25
N GLN A 534 -12.85 3.35 1.95
CA GLN A 534 -11.77 4.19 1.47
C GLN A 534 -10.59 3.33 1.00
N PHE A 535 -10.18 3.48 -0.25
CA PHE A 535 -9.03 2.79 -0.84
C PHE A 535 -7.71 3.50 -0.58
N TYR A 536 -7.73 4.84 -0.57
CA TYR A 536 -6.52 5.65 -0.45
C TYR A 536 -6.77 6.96 0.31
N ALA A 537 -5.74 7.39 1.07
CA ALA A 537 -5.64 8.73 1.62
C ALA A 537 -4.16 9.17 1.61
N SER A 538 -3.89 10.38 1.13
CA SER A 538 -2.54 10.88 0.91
C SER A 538 -1.75 11.15 2.21
N ASN A 539 -2.41 11.22 3.35
CA ASN A 539 -1.80 11.47 4.66
C ASN A 539 -1.32 10.19 5.38
N VAL A 540 -1.64 8.98 4.86
CA VAL A 540 -1.26 7.71 5.52
C VAL A 540 0.10 7.18 5.08
N ALA A 541 0.68 7.72 4.00
CA ALA A 541 1.98 7.29 3.52
C ALA A 541 3.10 7.65 4.50
N ALA A 542 4.01 6.70 4.75
CA ALA A 542 5.13 6.89 5.67
C ALA A 542 6.00 8.10 5.27
N GLY A 543 6.44 8.87 6.25
CA GLY A 543 7.28 10.07 6.03
C GLY A 543 6.57 11.22 5.30
N GLY A 544 5.26 11.20 5.15
CA GLY A 544 4.51 12.24 4.45
C GLY A 544 4.78 12.28 2.95
N ARG A 545 5.16 11.14 2.34
CA ARG A 545 5.48 11.00 0.90
C ARG A 545 4.42 11.67 0.01
N ASP A 546 3.16 11.44 0.32
CA ASP A 546 2.02 11.82 -0.52
C ASP A 546 1.30 13.09 -0.05
N ALA A 547 1.88 13.86 0.89
CA ALA A 547 1.26 15.06 1.43
C ALA A 547 0.97 16.12 0.35
N LEU A 548 -0.25 16.71 0.38
CA LEU A 548 -0.65 17.75 -0.56
C LEU A 548 -0.03 19.13 -0.23
N GLY A 549 0.00 19.52 1.01
CA GLY A 549 0.25 20.91 1.42
C GLY A 549 -1.06 21.71 1.51
N LEU A 550 -0.97 23.04 1.41
CA LEU A 550 -2.13 23.94 1.47
C LEU A 550 -2.93 23.87 0.16
N VAL A 551 -4.23 23.86 0.27
CA VAL A 551 -5.16 23.74 -0.86
C VAL A 551 -6.16 24.91 -0.87
N PRO A 552 -6.56 25.40 -2.06
CA PRO A 552 -7.60 26.42 -2.17
C PRO A 552 -8.99 25.83 -1.92
N ASP A 553 -9.95 26.70 -1.59
CA ASP A 553 -11.37 26.34 -1.58
C ASP A 553 -11.86 25.93 -2.97
N PHE A 554 -12.87 25.07 -3.02
CA PHE A 554 -13.53 24.56 -4.23
C PHE A 554 -12.62 23.73 -5.15
N ILE A 555 -11.57 23.17 -4.58
CA ILE A 555 -10.64 22.33 -5.32
C ILE A 555 -11.32 21.10 -5.93
N THR A 556 -11.05 20.87 -7.20
CA THR A 556 -11.59 19.74 -7.97
C THR A 556 -10.43 18.93 -8.53
N PRO A 557 -10.23 17.67 -8.14
CA PRO A 557 -9.19 16.82 -8.72
C PRO A 557 -9.54 16.45 -10.17
N THR A 558 -8.56 16.48 -11.06
CA THR A 558 -8.71 16.03 -12.44
C THR A 558 -8.12 14.65 -12.60
N ILE A 559 -8.89 13.70 -13.12
CA ILE A 559 -8.44 12.33 -13.35
C ILE A 559 -8.39 12.07 -14.87
N ALA A 560 -7.21 11.76 -15.37
CA ALA A 560 -7.00 11.46 -16.77
C ALA A 560 -5.82 10.51 -16.98
N ASN A 561 -6.07 9.45 -17.78
CA ASN A 561 -5.04 8.53 -18.27
C ASN A 561 -4.11 7.98 -17.17
N GLY A 562 -4.71 7.49 -16.09
CA GLY A 562 -4.00 6.84 -14.99
C GLY A 562 -3.40 7.78 -13.95
N LYS A 563 -3.68 9.07 -14.02
CA LYS A 563 -3.14 10.08 -13.11
C LYS A 563 -4.22 10.96 -12.51
N VAL A 564 -3.95 11.49 -11.31
CA VAL A 564 -4.79 12.45 -10.61
C VAL A 564 -3.99 13.73 -10.41
N TYR A 565 -4.53 14.84 -10.92
CA TYR A 565 -3.92 16.17 -10.88
C TYR A 565 -4.65 17.03 -9.86
N VAL A 566 -3.89 17.61 -8.92
CA VAL A 566 -4.41 18.45 -7.85
C VAL A 566 -3.60 19.74 -7.81
N ALA A 567 -4.21 20.86 -8.15
CA ALA A 567 -3.56 22.17 -8.02
C ALA A 567 -3.68 22.67 -6.58
N THR A 568 -2.60 23.24 -6.04
CA THR A 568 -2.51 23.69 -4.64
C THR A 568 -2.17 25.17 -4.57
N GLU A 569 -1.77 25.65 -3.39
CA GLU A 569 -1.32 27.04 -3.20
C GLU A 569 -0.15 27.42 -4.11
N SER A 570 0.78 26.50 -4.32
CA SER A 570 2.05 26.82 -5.00
C SER A 570 2.55 25.70 -5.91
N GLN A 571 1.77 24.63 -6.09
CA GLN A 571 2.19 23.46 -6.86
C GLN A 571 1.03 22.79 -7.59
N LEU A 572 1.30 22.23 -8.74
CA LEU A 572 0.51 21.17 -9.32
C LEU A 572 1.05 19.82 -8.82
N LEU A 573 0.28 19.06 -8.10
CA LEU A 573 0.63 17.73 -7.63
C LEU A 573 0.05 16.67 -8.54
N VAL A 574 0.85 15.67 -8.89
CA VAL A 574 0.44 14.57 -9.77
C VAL A 574 0.59 13.26 -9.02
N TYR A 575 -0.52 12.55 -8.87
CA TYR A 575 -0.58 11.23 -8.28
C TYR A 575 -0.82 10.18 -9.34
N GLY A 576 -0.31 8.97 -9.12
CA GLY A 576 -0.50 7.86 -10.05
C GLY A 576 0.18 6.58 -9.57
N LEU A 577 0.21 5.57 -10.43
CA LEU A 577 0.82 4.29 -10.10
C LEU A 577 2.33 4.41 -10.03
N LEU A 578 2.88 3.92 -8.92
CA LEU A 578 4.34 3.79 -8.76
C LEU A 578 4.90 2.81 -9.79
N PRO A 579 6.10 3.06 -10.33
CA PRO A 579 6.84 2.07 -11.09
C PRO A 579 6.97 0.75 -10.33
N THR A 580 6.84 -0.36 -11.02
CA THR A 580 6.93 -1.70 -10.41
C THR A 580 8.38 -2.10 -10.22
N LEU A 581 8.70 -2.60 -9.04
CA LEU A 581 9.99 -3.19 -8.71
C LEU A 581 9.86 -4.72 -8.78
N ASN A 582 10.55 -5.35 -9.73
CA ASN A 582 10.50 -6.78 -9.94
C ASN A 582 11.85 -7.41 -9.62
N VAL A 583 11.85 -8.58 -8.96
CA VAL A 583 13.06 -9.37 -8.80
C VAL A 583 13.44 -9.95 -10.16
N SER A 584 14.66 -9.65 -10.63
CA SER A 584 15.17 -10.10 -11.94
C SER A 584 16.17 -11.23 -11.84
N ALA A 585 16.91 -11.36 -10.73
CA ALA A 585 17.83 -12.48 -10.47
C ALA A 585 18.17 -12.59 -8.98
N GLY A 586 18.60 -13.79 -8.56
CA GLY A 586 19.19 -14.02 -7.25
C GLY A 586 18.20 -14.34 -6.12
N ASN A 587 16.95 -14.67 -6.40
CA ASN A 587 15.98 -15.12 -5.39
C ASN A 587 16.05 -16.64 -5.15
N GLY A 588 15.73 -17.08 -3.94
CA GLY A 588 15.61 -18.50 -3.59
C GLY A 588 16.92 -19.22 -3.40
N GLN A 589 18.01 -18.51 -3.09
CA GLN A 589 19.31 -19.11 -2.92
C GLN A 589 19.49 -19.69 -1.52
N SER A 590 20.33 -20.72 -1.46
CA SER A 590 20.70 -21.39 -0.22
C SER A 590 22.22 -21.54 -0.18
N ALA A 591 22.86 -21.04 0.87
CA ALA A 591 24.31 -21.11 1.04
C ALA A 591 24.69 -21.26 2.52
N TYR A 592 25.98 -21.48 2.80
CA TYR A 592 26.45 -21.58 4.17
C TYR A 592 26.49 -20.21 4.86
N VAL A 593 26.26 -20.20 6.16
CA VAL A 593 26.41 -19.03 7.03
C VAL A 593 27.77 -18.33 6.81
N GLY A 594 27.78 -17.00 6.81
CA GLY A 594 28.98 -16.19 6.62
C GLY A 594 29.56 -16.23 5.20
N THR A 595 28.88 -16.83 4.22
CA THR A 595 29.33 -16.83 2.82
C THR A 595 28.49 -15.91 1.96
N THR A 596 29.07 -15.37 0.90
CA THR A 596 28.35 -14.57 -0.08
C THR A 596 27.46 -15.47 -0.96
N LEU A 597 26.24 -15.04 -1.23
CA LEU A 597 25.33 -15.73 -2.15
C LEU A 597 25.97 -15.87 -3.55
N PRO A 598 25.82 -17.02 -4.22
CA PRO A 598 26.47 -17.28 -5.49
C PRO A 598 25.96 -16.41 -6.64
N VAL A 599 24.70 -16.01 -6.62
CA VAL A 599 24.09 -15.13 -7.62
C VAL A 599 23.81 -13.78 -7.00
N THR A 600 24.23 -12.71 -7.66
CA THR A 600 23.97 -11.33 -7.25
C THR A 600 22.46 -11.07 -7.20
N LEU A 601 21.99 -10.46 -6.14
CA LEU A 601 20.62 -9.99 -6.00
C LEU A 601 20.38 -8.86 -7.00
N SER A 602 19.40 -9.01 -7.86
CA SER A 602 19.10 -8.01 -8.89
C SER A 602 17.60 -7.77 -8.97
N VAL A 603 17.22 -6.49 -9.04
CA VAL A 603 15.85 -6.04 -9.25
C VAL A 603 15.78 -5.18 -10.50
N GLN A 604 14.62 -5.15 -11.15
CA GLN A 604 14.33 -4.30 -12.30
C GLN A 604 13.13 -3.41 -12.00
N VAL A 605 13.27 -2.12 -12.28
CA VAL A 605 12.20 -1.13 -12.20
C VAL A 605 11.60 -0.92 -13.58
N LEU A 606 10.29 -1.10 -13.69
CA LEU A 606 9.53 -0.88 -14.92
C LEU A 606 8.44 0.16 -14.68
N SER A 607 8.22 1.04 -15.67
CA SER A 607 7.09 1.98 -15.67
C SER A 607 5.76 1.22 -15.69
N SER A 608 4.86 1.55 -14.77
CA SER A 608 3.52 0.97 -14.69
C SER A 608 2.61 1.39 -15.85
N TYR A 609 3.01 2.42 -16.62
CA TYR A 609 2.25 2.94 -17.76
C TYR A 609 2.73 2.40 -19.09
N THR A 610 4.05 2.26 -19.26
CA THR A 610 4.65 1.89 -20.55
C THR A 610 5.32 0.52 -20.55
N GLY A 611 5.54 -0.07 -19.38
CA GLY A 611 6.33 -1.29 -19.21
C GLY A 611 7.82 -1.12 -19.52
N GLN A 612 8.28 0.11 -19.83
CA GLN A 612 9.68 0.37 -20.16
C GLN A 612 10.55 0.46 -18.91
N PRO A 613 11.85 0.10 -19.02
CA PRO A 613 12.81 0.26 -17.92
C PRO A 613 12.92 1.70 -17.43
N VAL A 614 13.00 1.88 -16.10
CA VAL A 614 13.19 3.20 -15.46
C VAL A 614 14.60 3.29 -14.88
N PRO A 615 15.52 4.05 -15.52
CA PRO A 615 16.87 4.27 -15.00
C PRO A 615 16.89 5.36 -13.91
N GLY A 616 18.00 5.42 -13.14
CA GLY A 616 18.24 6.49 -12.17
C GLY A 616 17.50 6.37 -10.85
N VAL A 617 16.75 5.29 -10.61
CA VAL A 617 16.04 5.03 -9.35
C VAL A 617 16.99 4.44 -8.32
N THR A 618 17.06 5.04 -7.13
CA THR A 618 17.83 4.50 -6.01
C THR A 618 17.02 3.42 -5.30
N ILE A 619 17.56 2.20 -5.26
CA ILE A 619 16.99 1.04 -4.57
C ILE A 619 17.80 0.77 -3.30
N ASN A 620 17.14 0.67 -2.16
CA ASN A 620 17.72 0.31 -0.88
C ASN A 620 17.46 -1.16 -0.58
N PHE A 621 18.51 -1.87 -0.10
CA PHE A 621 18.43 -3.26 0.32
C PHE A 621 18.54 -3.34 1.84
N SER A 622 17.65 -4.10 2.46
CA SER A 622 17.68 -4.40 3.89
C SER A 622 17.36 -5.87 4.11
N ALA A 623 17.87 -6.46 5.21
CA ALA A 623 17.70 -7.88 5.50
C ALA A 623 17.14 -8.12 6.90
N SER A 624 16.29 -9.12 7.03
CA SER A 624 15.76 -9.62 8.29
C SER A 624 15.84 -11.16 8.32
N PRO A 625 16.45 -11.77 9.37
CA PRO A 625 17.13 -11.11 10.49
C PRO A 625 18.39 -10.36 10.06
N SER A 626 18.80 -9.40 10.89
CA SER A 626 20.07 -8.69 10.71
C SER A 626 21.29 -9.62 10.96
N GLY A 627 22.47 -9.19 10.50
CA GLY A 627 23.73 -9.94 10.74
C GLY A 627 24.42 -10.40 9.45
N GLY A 628 23.75 -10.29 8.30
CA GLY A 628 24.41 -10.36 6.99
C GLY A 628 24.89 -8.98 6.52
N THR A 629 25.62 -8.94 5.42
CA THR A 629 26.20 -7.71 4.87
C THR A 629 25.98 -7.61 3.36
N PHE A 630 25.58 -6.41 2.91
CA PHE A 630 25.47 -6.08 1.48
C PHE A 630 26.83 -5.58 0.94
N GLY A 631 27.14 -5.91 -0.31
CA GLY A 631 28.23 -5.26 -1.02
C GLY A 631 27.96 -3.76 -1.24
N SER A 632 26.69 -3.44 -1.49
CA SER A 632 26.15 -2.08 -1.44
C SER A 632 24.73 -2.13 -0.87
N ALA A 633 24.47 -1.41 0.23
CA ALA A 633 23.11 -1.32 0.80
C ALA A 633 22.16 -0.48 -0.06
N SER A 634 22.67 0.22 -1.07
CA SER A 634 21.92 1.05 -2.01
C SER A 634 22.55 0.97 -3.39
N ALA A 635 21.73 0.86 -4.43
CA ALA A 635 22.18 0.83 -5.82
C ALA A 635 21.22 1.63 -6.71
N ILE A 636 21.75 2.26 -7.77
CA ILE A 636 20.96 3.04 -8.73
C ILE A 636 20.67 2.18 -9.96
N THR A 637 19.43 2.25 -10.48
CA THR A 637 19.06 1.52 -11.69
C THR A 637 19.81 2.06 -12.91
N ASN A 638 20.33 1.16 -13.73
CA ASN A 638 21.01 1.46 -15.00
C ASN A 638 20.00 1.73 -16.14
N SER A 639 20.49 1.87 -17.39
CA SER A 639 19.64 2.09 -18.57
C SER A 639 18.64 0.98 -18.86
N ALA A 640 18.87 -0.25 -18.34
CA ALA A 640 17.93 -1.36 -18.41
C ALA A 640 16.99 -1.41 -17.18
N GLY A 641 16.98 -0.38 -16.33
CA GLY A 641 16.18 -0.32 -15.09
C GLY A 641 16.69 -1.26 -13.98
N ILE A 642 17.92 -1.81 -14.06
CA ILE A 642 18.42 -2.85 -13.14
C ILE A 642 19.30 -2.22 -12.06
N ALA A 643 19.02 -2.55 -10.79
CA ALA A 643 19.86 -2.31 -9.62
C ALA A 643 20.25 -3.64 -8.97
N SER A 644 21.51 -3.77 -8.51
CA SER A 644 22.04 -5.04 -8.00
C SER A 644 22.92 -4.84 -6.78
N SER A 645 22.95 -5.86 -5.90
CA SER A 645 23.86 -5.93 -4.75
C SER A 645 24.26 -7.38 -4.49
N THR A 646 25.50 -7.62 -4.06
CA THR A 646 25.89 -8.89 -3.46
C THR A 646 25.44 -8.93 -1.99
N TYR A 647 25.20 -10.12 -1.48
CA TYR A 647 24.84 -10.28 -0.07
C TYR A 647 25.60 -11.45 0.55
N THR A 648 26.23 -11.19 1.69
CA THR A 648 26.86 -12.20 2.54
C THR A 648 25.90 -12.58 3.65
N LEU A 649 25.60 -13.85 3.78
CA LEU A 649 24.65 -14.39 4.74
C LEU A 649 25.09 -14.17 6.19
N PRO A 650 24.16 -14.09 7.15
CA PRO A 650 24.49 -14.02 8.58
C PRO A 650 25.26 -15.27 9.05
N THR A 651 25.95 -15.16 10.18
CA THR A 651 26.71 -16.28 10.78
C THR A 651 25.84 -17.28 11.53
N GLN A 652 24.53 -17.02 11.66
CA GLN A 652 23.55 -17.93 12.25
C GLN A 652 22.66 -18.52 11.18
N PRO A 653 22.35 -19.82 11.22
CA PRO A 653 21.40 -20.43 10.28
C PRO A 653 20.01 -19.84 10.44
N SER A 654 19.42 -19.39 9.34
CA SER A 654 18.09 -18.77 9.32
C SER A 654 17.53 -18.68 7.90
N ALA A 655 16.22 -18.58 7.77
CA ALA A 655 15.60 -17.97 6.61
C ALA A 655 15.91 -16.45 6.66
N VAL A 656 16.22 -15.85 5.52
CA VAL A 656 16.58 -14.44 5.40
C VAL A 656 15.67 -13.80 4.35
N ILE A 657 14.88 -12.81 4.76
CA ILE A 657 14.11 -11.98 3.84
C ILE A 657 14.91 -10.71 3.55
N ILE A 658 15.20 -10.48 2.29
CA ILE A 658 15.87 -9.27 1.83
C ILE A 658 14.85 -8.40 1.12
N THR A 659 14.59 -7.21 1.65
CA THR A 659 13.68 -6.22 1.08
C THR A 659 14.45 -5.30 0.15
N ALA A 660 13.98 -5.19 -1.08
CA ALA A 660 14.39 -4.15 -2.03
C ALA A 660 13.28 -3.09 -2.11
N SER A 661 13.59 -1.82 -1.86
CA SER A 661 12.60 -0.75 -1.77
C SER A 661 13.13 0.60 -2.22
N SER A 662 12.23 1.45 -2.68
CA SER A 662 12.45 2.87 -2.94
C SER A 662 11.17 3.64 -2.60
N PRO A 663 11.24 4.91 -2.17
CA PRO A 663 10.05 5.74 -1.99
C PRO A 663 9.24 5.93 -3.30
N SER A 664 9.90 5.78 -4.46
CA SER A 664 9.33 6.02 -5.79
C SER A 664 8.99 4.74 -6.56
N THR A 665 8.94 3.59 -5.91
CA THR A 665 8.57 2.30 -6.54
C THR A 665 7.74 1.46 -5.60
N THR A 666 7.13 0.39 -6.13
CA THR A 666 6.65 -0.70 -5.29
C THR A 666 7.81 -1.38 -4.57
N THR A 667 7.54 -2.13 -3.51
CA THR A 667 8.53 -2.93 -2.76
C THR A 667 8.50 -4.38 -3.21
N ASN A 668 9.69 -5.05 -3.24
CA ASN A 668 9.76 -6.48 -3.51
C ASN A 668 10.79 -7.17 -2.59
N TYR A 669 10.78 -8.50 -2.54
CA TYR A 669 11.51 -9.29 -1.57
C TYR A 669 12.27 -10.43 -2.24
N PHE A 670 13.41 -10.80 -1.62
CA PHE A 670 14.13 -12.05 -1.87
C PHE A 670 14.00 -12.93 -0.63
N GLU A 671 13.85 -14.23 -0.84
CA GLU A 671 13.78 -15.24 0.22
C GLU A 671 15.01 -16.15 0.11
N GLU A 672 15.94 -16.03 1.05
CA GLU A 672 17.22 -16.72 1.05
C GLU A 672 17.34 -17.65 2.27
N THR A 673 18.23 -18.65 2.20
CA THR A 673 18.46 -19.57 3.30
C THR A 673 19.94 -19.63 3.68
N ALA A 674 20.24 -19.30 4.93
CA ALA A 674 21.54 -19.48 5.56
C ALA A 674 21.56 -20.84 6.27
N ASN A 675 22.35 -21.79 5.77
CA ASN A 675 22.54 -23.11 6.36
C ASN A 675 23.80 -23.15 7.23
N ALA A 676 23.82 -24.02 8.26
CA ALA A 676 25.04 -24.28 9.02
C ALA A 676 26.17 -24.71 8.07
N GLY A 677 27.37 -24.24 8.33
CA GLY A 677 28.56 -24.59 7.55
C GLY A 677 28.98 -26.04 7.71
N PRO A 678 30.02 -26.45 7.00
CA PRO A 678 30.62 -27.78 7.18
C PRO A 678 31.06 -28.00 8.62
N ALA A 679 31.05 -29.27 9.07
CA ALA A 679 31.51 -29.64 10.40
C ALA A 679 32.95 -29.16 10.66
N ALA A 680 33.17 -28.44 11.73
CA ALA A 680 34.47 -27.91 12.14
C ALA A 680 34.92 -28.37 13.56
N SER A 681 34.03 -28.97 14.33
CA SER A 681 34.37 -29.52 15.63
C SER A 681 33.50 -30.70 16.02
N LEU A 682 34.06 -31.61 16.84
CA LEU A 682 33.37 -32.74 17.45
C LEU A 682 33.73 -32.73 18.92
N THR A 683 32.78 -32.59 19.84
CA THR A 683 32.98 -32.49 21.28
C THR A 683 32.05 -33.43 22.04
N VAL A 684 32.47 -33.90 23.23
CA VAL A 684 31.63 -34.67 24.12
C VAL A 684 30.73 -33.71 24.90
N VAL A 685 29.44 -33.96 24.87
CA VAL A 685 28.42 -33.17 25.61
C VAL A 685 28.12 -33.79 26.95
N SER A 686 27.92 -35.12 26.95
CA SER A 686 27.61 -35.87 28.17
C SER A 686 27.95 -37.35 28.03
N GLY A 687 27.88 -38.08 29.13
CA GLY A 687 28.10 -39.53 29.15
C GLY A 687 29.54 -39.98 29.21
N ALA A 688 30.49 -39.06 29.54
CA ALA A 688 31.90 -39.41 29.79
C ALA A 688 32.19 -39.59 31.30
N LYS A 689 33.28 -40.32 31.61
CA LYS A 689 33.79 -40.58 32.97
C LYS A 689 32.82 -41.37 33.84
N GLN A 690 32.04 -42.27 33.23
CA GLN A 690 31.15 -43.14 33.92
C GLN A 690 31.92 -44.35 34.47
N LYS A 691 31.36 -44.97 35.53
CA LYS A 691 31.78 -46.24 36.06
C LYS A 691 30.60 -47.22 35.98
N GLY A 692 30.85 -48.42 35.54
CA GLY A 692 29.82 -49.47 35.44
C GLY A 692 30.42 -50.84 35.69
N THR A 693 29.58 -51.79 36.02
CA THR A 693 29.96 -53.18 36.22
C THR A 693 30.30 -53.84 34.86
N VAL A 694 31.32 -54.62 34.82
CA VAL A 694 31.73 -55.41 33.65
C VAL A 694 30.50 -56.16 33.05
N GLY A 695 30.36 -56.10 31.70
CA GLY A 695 29.29 -56.77 30.96
C GLY A 695 27.94 -56.06 31.01
N THR A 696 27.81 -54.90 31.69
CA THR A 696 26.58 -54.11 31.73
C THR A 696 26.68 -52.89 30.83
N THR A 697 25.51 -52.34 30.42
CA THR A 697 25.47 -51.07 29.69
C THR A 697 25.70 -49.90 30.66
N LEU A 698 26.46 -48.90 30.25
CA LEU A 698 26.65 -47.64 30.98
C LEU A 698 25.31 -46.95 31.30
N PRO A 699 25.16 -46.34 32.49
CA PRO A 699 23.88 -45.74 32.93
C PRO A 699 23.39 -44.64 32.00
N ALA A 700 24.26 -43.85 31.41
CA ALA A 700 23.92 -42.78 30.47
C ALA A 700 24.57 -43.00 29.10
N SER A 701 23.82 -42.68 28.04
CA SER A 701 24.37 -42.66 26.68
C SER A 701 25.49 -41.64 26.52
N ILE A 702 26.46 -41.98 25.73
CA ILE A 702 27.47 -41.02 25.26
C ILE A 702 26.85 -40.10 24.23
N VAL A 703 26.93 -38.78 24.49
CA VAL A 703 26.40 -37.76 23.59
C VAL A 703 27.56 -36.88 23.13
N VAL A 704 27.67 -36.72 21.83
CA VAL A 704 28.63 -35.82 21.20
C VAL A 704 27.91 -34.76 20.38
N SER A 705 28.54 -33.60 20.19
CA SER A 705 28.03 -32.50 19.39
C SER A 705 28.98 -32.13 18.25
N VAL A 706 28.41 -31.91 17.09
CA VAL A 706 29.11 -31.44 15.88
C VAL A 706 28.71 -30.00 15.63
N LYS A 707 29.68 -29.12 15.45
CA LYS A 707 29.48 -27.70 15.18
C LYS A 707 30.30 -27.25 13.98
N ASP A 708 29.78 -26.20 13.29
CA ASP A 708 30.50 -25.50 12.23
C ASP A 708 31.54 -24.49 12.77
N PRO A 709 32.28 -23.76 11.89
CA PRO A 709 33.26 -22.75 12.35
C PRO A 709 32.66 -21.58 13.16
N HIS A 710 31.37 -21.30 12.99
CA HIS A 710 30.66 -20.25 13.71
C HIS A 710 30.01 -20.73 15.00
N GLY A 711 30.16 -22.04 15.33
CA GLY A 711 29.60 -22.65 16.53
C GLY A 711 28.15 -23.09 16.39
N ASN A 712 27.59 -23.08 15.18
CA ASN A 712 26.23 -23.55 14.91
C ASN A 712 26.19 -25.09 14.90
N ALA A 713 25.09 -25.63 15.32
CA ALA A 713 24.83 -27.07 15.27
C ALA A 713 24.76 -27.57 13.81
N VAL A 714 25.49 -28.64 13.52
CA VAL A 714 25.45 -29.26 12.20
C VAL A 714 24.68 -30.58 12.29
N SER A 715 23.54 -30.61 11.65
CA SER A 715 22.64 -31.79 11.61
C SER A 715 23.06 -32.75 10.49
N ASN A 716 22.54 -33.99 10.60
CA ASN A 716 22.70 -35.05 9.58
C ASN A 716 24.16 -35.45 9.30
N ILE A 717 25.07 -35.22 10.22
CA ILE A 717 26.44 -35.71 10.16
C ILE A 717 26.52 -37.11 10.78
N SER A 718 27.03 -38.08 10.04
CA SER A 718 27.21 -39.43 10.54
C SER A 718 28.40 -39.50 11.50
N VAL A 719 28.13 -39.81 12.77
CA VAL A 719 29.16 -40.03 13.80
C VAL A 719 29.34 -41.52 14.01
N SER A 720 30.56 -42.04 13.87
CA SER A 720 30.89 -43.43 14.21
C SER A 720 31.43 -43.51 15.63
N PHE A 721 30.93 -44.51 16.37
CA PHE A 721 31.38 -44.78 17.75
C PHE A 721 32.20 -46.07 17.76
N THR A 722 33.43 -46.01 18.28
CA THR A 722 34.35 -47.14 18.26
C THR A 722 35.04 -47.35 19.64
N PRO A 723 35.11 -48.56 20.14
CA PRO A 723 35.97 -48.86 21.26
C PRO A 723 37.42 -48.81 20.83
N LYS A 724 38.29 -48.04 21.50
CA LYS A 724 39.75 -48.00 21.28
C LYS A 724 40.49 -48.99 22.15
N THR A 725 39.89 -49.43 23.25
CA THR A 725 40.37 -50.56 24.07
C THR A 725 39.59 -51.80 23.70
N PHE A 726 40.20 -52.97 23.89
CA PHE A 726 39.54 -54.23 23.54
C PHE A 726 38.30 -54.55 24.40
N GLY A 727 37.25 -54.99 23.72
CA GLY A 727 36.00 -55.45 24.38
C GLY A 727 34.99 -54.37 24.53
N GLY A 728 33.73 -54.76 24.78
CA GLY A 728 32.61 -53.88 24.81
C GLY A 728 32.02 -53.54 23.44
N SER A 729 30.86 -52.92 23.38
CA SER A 729 30.17 -52.61 22.12
C SER A 729 29.31 -51.41 22.22
N PHE A 730 29.22 -50.61 21.17
CA PHE A 730 28.29 -49.52 20.96
C PHE A 730 27.00 -50.01 20.31
N SER A 731 25.87 -49.40 20.72
CA SER A 731 24.57 -49.59 20.09
C SER A 731 23.80 -48.24 20.05
N PRO A 732 23.65 -47.63 18.84
CA PRO A 732 24.21 -48.02 17.53
C PRO A 732 25.72 -47.73 17.41
N THR A 733 26.39 -48.36 16.49
CA THR A 733 27.82 -48.08 16.18
C THR A 733 28.03 -46.82 15.36
N SER A 734 26.96 -46.25 14.73
CA SER A 734 26.95 -44.95 14.12
C SER A 734 25.55 -44.31 14.26
N ALA A 735 25.51 -42.99 14.38
CA ALA A 735 24.27 -42.21 14.48
C ALA A 735 24.47 -40.87 13.76
N ASN A 736 23.43 -40.38 13.06
CA ASN A 736 23.46 -39.07 12.47
C ASN A 736 23.12 -38.01 13.56
N THR A 737 23.73 -36.86 13.46
CA THR A 737 23.41 -35.72 14.33
C THR A 737 21.99 -35.23 14.06
N ASN A 738 21.26 -34.91 15.14
CA ASN A 738 19.93 -34.29 15.10
C ASN A 738 20.02 -32.78 14.81
N ALA A 739 18.87 -32.06 14.88
CA ALA A 739 18.79 -30.61 14.66
C ALA A 739 19.63 -29.79 15.67
N LEU A 740 19.96 -30.35 16.84
CA LEU A 740 20.86 -29.73 17.81
C LEU A 740 22.34 -30.07 17.57
N GLY A 741 22.64 -30.73 16.46
CA GLY A 741 23.99 -31.18 16.08
C GLY A 741 24.47 -32.32 16.98
N GLN A 742 23.61 -33.09 17.66
CA GLN A 742 23.96 -34.12 18.62
C GLN A 742 23.74 -35.51 18.08
N ALA A 743 24.71 -36.38 18.27
CA ALA A 743 24.59 -37.82 18.10
C ALA A 743 24.86 -38.57 19.40
N PHE A 744 24.20 -39.70 19.61
CA PHE A 744 24.31 -40.48 20.85
C PHE A 744 24.36 -41.96 20.58
N SER A 745 25.06 -42.68 21.46
CA SER A 745 25.12 -44.13 21.49
C SER A 745 25.29 -44.67 22.88
N SER A 746 24.69 -45.81 23.18
CA SER A 746 24.86 -46.55 24.45
C SER A 746 26.06 -47.47 24.31
N TYR A 747 26.83 -47.65 25.43
CA TYR A 747 28.01 -48.51 25.43
C TYR A 747 27.88 -49.63 26.46
N THR A 748 27.98 -50.89 26.02
CA THR A 748 28.05 -52.06 26.90
C THR A 748 29.51 -52.32 27.22
N LEU A 749 29.84 -52.39 28.49
CA LEU A 749 31.19 -52.58 29.04
C LEU A 749 31.75 -53.97 28.75
N PRO A 750 33.06 -54.08 28.56
CA PRO A 750 33.74 -55.39 28.41
C PRO A 750 33.64 -56.23 29.70
N THR A 751 33.92 -57.52 29.56
CA THR A 751 33.94 -58.44 30.71
C THR A 751 35.22 -58.29 31.55
N LYS A 752 36.17 -57.48 31.10
CA LYS A 752 37.39 -57.20 31.83
C LYS A 752 37.33 -55.86 32.53
N ALA A 753 37.60 -55.85 33.81
CA ALA A 753 37.67 -54.59 34.61
C ALA A 753 38.93 -53.82 34.26
N SER A 754 38.73 -52.54 33.77
CA SER A 754 39.82 -51.70 33.32
C SER A 754 39.37 -50.25 33.08
N MET A 755 40.31 -49.31 32.96
CA MET A 755 40.10 -48.03 32.34
C MET A 755 39.92 -48.23 30.83
N LEU A 756 38.94 -47.59 30.26
CA LEU A 756 38.55 -47.70 28.84
C LEU A 756 38.73 -46.39 28.12
N THR A 757 39.18 -46.42 26.91
CA THR A 757 39.13 -45.31 25.98
C THR A 757 38.23 -45.69 24.81
N LEU A 758 37.22 -44.89 24.64
CA LEU A 758 36.26 -44.98 23.52
C LEU A 758 36.52 -43.81 22.59
N GLY A 759 36.05 -43.92 21.31
CA GLY A 759 36.19 -42.86 20.31
C GLY A 759 34.84 -42.56 19.67
N ALA A 760 34.61 -41.27 19.42
CA ALA A 760 33.61 -40.82 18.47
C ALA A 760 34.35 -40.08 17.33
N ASN A 761 33.94 -40.34 16.09
CA ASN A 761 34.67 -39.90 14.89
C ASN A 761 33.67 -39.39 13.83
N ILE A 762 34.01 -38.32 13.19
CA ILE A 762 33.44 -37.84 11.91
C ILE A 762 34.59 -37.62 10.94
N THR A 763 34.32 -37.36 9.67
CA THR A 763 35.34 -37.03 8.70
C THR A 763 36.16 -35.82 9.17
N GLY A 764 37.46 -35.99 9.37
CA GLY A 764 38.39 -34.94 9.81
C GLY A 764 38.47 -34.68 11.30
N TYR A 765 37.58 -35.20 12.14
CA TYR A 765 37.55 -34.93 13.57
C TYR A 765 37.31 -36.18 14.39
N SER A 766 37.99 -36.27 15.53
CA SER A 766 37.78 -37.37 16.51
C SER A 766 37.87 -36.85 17.93
N VAL A 767 37.18 -37.53 18.85
CA VAL A 767 37.24 -37.24 20.29
C VAL A 767 37.35 -38.55 21.09
N ASN A 768 38.20 -38.52 22.09
CA ASN A 768 38.38 -39.64 23.04
C ASN A 768 37.46 -39.48 24.24
N ILE A 769 36.90 -40.57 24.70
CA ILE A 769 35.96 -40.63 25.83
C ILE A 769 36.50 -41.67 26.80
N SER A 770 36.65 -41.30 28.05
CA SER A 770 37.21 -42.18 29.09
C SER A 770 36.12 -42.72 29.98
N GLU A 771 36.09 -44.06 30.13
CA GLU A 771 35.13 -44.79 30.99
C GLU A 771 35.87 -45.78 31.87
N GLN A 772 35.20 -46.36 32.87
CA GLN A 772 35.77 -47.40 33.73
C GLN A 772 34.81 -48.56 33.87
N SER A 773 35.29 -49.76 33.55
CA SER A 773 34.67 -50.99 33.94
C SER A 773 35.20 -51.47 35.30
N ILE A 774 34.35 -51.77 36.22
CA ILE A 774 34.69 -52.31 37.52
C ILE A 774 34.21 -53.74 37.63
N ALA A 775 34.92 -54.56 38.43
CA ALA A 775 34.53 -55.93 38.70
C ALA A 775 33.09 -56.06 39.19
N GLY A 776 32.45 -57.14 38.84
CA GLY A 776 31.10 -57.49 39.29
C GLY A 776 31.04 -58.03 40.72
N SER A 777 29.90 -58.65 41.08
CA SER A 777 29.73 -59.28 42.36
C SER A 777 30.72 -60.42 42.52
N PRO A 778 31.20 -60.74 43.74
CA PRO A 778 32.04 -61.88 44.02
C PRO A 778 31.42 -63.18 43.52
N ALA A 779 32.17 -63.96 42.78
CA ALA A 779 31.74 -65.24 42.24
C ALA A 779 32.64 -66.42 42.67
N SER A 780 33.88 -66.18 43.07
CA SER A 780 34.81 -67.19 43.56
C SER A 780 35.83 -66.62 44.55
N VAL A 781 36.18 -67.44 45.51
CA VAL A 781 37.37 -67.29 46.35
C VAL A 781 38.39 -68.31 45.93
N ASN A 782 39.65 -67.96 45.77
CA ASN A 782 40.67 -68.90 45.36
C ASN A 782 41.93 -68.75 46.17
N LEU A 783 42.60 -69.86 46.48
CA LEU A 783 43.89 -69.88 47.12
C LEU A 783 44.93 -69.22 46.19
N VAL A 784 45.81 -68.37 46.76
CA VAL A 784 46.91 -67.70 46.10
C VAL A 784 48.25 -68.26 46.62
N SER A 785 48.40 -68.23 47.87
CA SER A 785 49.67 -68.72 48.52
C SER A 785 49.46 -69.09 49.99
N GLY A 786 50.38 -69.78 50.61
CA GLY A 786 50.30 -70.09 51.97
C GLY A 786 49.63 -71.41 52.36
N ASN A 787 49.16 -72.19 51.28
CA ASN A 787 48.63 -73.49 51.56
C ASN A 787 49.69 -74.63 51.66
N ASN A 788 49.43 -75.65 52.35
CA ASN A 788 50.30 -76.83 52.53
C ASN A 788 51.64 -76.48 53.29
N GLN A 789 51.60 -75.62 54.22
CA GLN A 789 52.73 -75.30 55.06
C GLN A 789 52.82 -76.26 56.28
N SER A 790 54.01 -76.33 56.85
CA SER A 790 54.23 -77.06 58.04
C SER A 790 55.06 -76.24 59.06
N ALA A 791 54.68 -76.33 60.33
CA ALA A 791 55.37 -75.59 61.39
C ALA A 791 55.29 -76.41 62.75
N LEU A 792 56.05 -75.97 63.73
CA LEU A 792 55.94 -76.50 65.03
C LEU A 792 54.70 -75.95 65.82
N PRO A 793 54.22 -76.56 66.85
CA PRO A 793 53.17 -76.00 67.71
C PRO A 793 53.45 -74.57 68.13
N ASP A 794 52.44 -73.75 68.39
CA ASP A 794 52.44 -72.35 68.79
C ASP A 794 53.46 -71.45 67.96
N THR A 795 53.63 -71.76 66.69
CA THR A 795 54.53 -71.13 65.78
C THR A 795 53.83 -70.40 64.59
N LEU A 796 54.33 -69.23 64.26
CA LEU A 796 53.82 -68.51 63.06
C LEU A 796 54.14 -69.27 61.75
N LEU A 797 53.16 -69.51 60.93
CA LEU A 797 53.39 -70.10 59.61
C LEU A 797 54.39 -69.27 58.80
N PRO A 798 55.32 -69.88 58.04
CA PRO A 798 56.32 -69.14 57.29
C PRO A 798 55.77 -68.13 56.21
N GLN A 799 54.64 -68.41 55.68
CA GLN A 799 53.93 -67.63 54.65
C GLN A 799 52.53 -67.25 55.07
N PRO A 800 52.10 -66.02 54.78
CA PRO A 800 50.70 -65.69 55.03
C PRO A 800 49.75 -66.55 54.19
N LEU A 801 48.56 -66.80 54.69
CA LEU A 801 47.43 -67.43 53.98
C LEU A 801 46.82 -66.34 53.12
N VAL A 802 46.94 -66.51 51.80
CA VAL A 802 46.43 -65.50 50.85
C VAL A 802 45.39 -66.10 49.93
N VAL A 803 44.23 -65.42 49.83
CA VAL A 803 43.23 -65.68 48.87
C VAL A 803 42.98 -64.50 47.94
N ASN A 804 42.50 -64.78 46.76
CA ASN A 804 41.92 -63.71 45.91
C ASN A 804 40.39 -63.92 45.70
N VAL A 805 39.71 -62.82 45.53
CA VAL A 805 38.26 -62.78 45.19
C VAL A 805 38.13 -62.33 43.75
N LYS A 806 37.31 -63.08 43.01
CA LYS A 806 37.11 -62.86 41.60
C LYS A 806 35.60 -62.80 41.30
N ASP A 807 35.17 -61.96 40.36
CA ASP A 807 33.85 -62.03 39.75
C ASP A 807 33.67 -63.19 38.76
N GLN A 808 32.50 -63.34 38.19
CA GLN A 808 32.21 -64.38 37.21
C GLN A 808 33.09 -64.35 35.92
N TYR A 809 33.71 -63.25 35.66
CA TYR A 809 34.60 -63.08 34.49
C TYR A 809 36.06 -63.19 34.86
N GLY A 810 36.39 -63.45 36.13
CA GLY A 810 37.77 -63.64 36.58
C GLY A 810 38.44 -62.31 37.04
N ASN A 811 37.74 -61.18 37.05
CA ASN A 811 38.29 -59.93 37.52
C ASN A 811 38.48 -59.90 39.03
N LEU A 812 39.61 -59.41 39.48
CA LEU A 812 39.93 -59.30 40.91
C LEU A 812 39.06 -58.21 41.55
N ILE A 813 38.51 -58.48 42.72
CA ILE A 813 37.59 -57.62 43.43
C ILE A 813 38.25 -56.99 44.62
N SER A 814 38.36 -55.75 44.70
CA SER A 814 38.79 -54.92 45.84
C SER A 814 37.62 -54.63 46.75
N GLY A 815 37.84 -54.53 48.07
CA GLY A 815 36.81 -54.12 48.99
C GLY A 815 35.87 -55.24 49.48
N CYS A 816 36.10 -56.52 49.09
CA CYS A 816 35.36 -57.64 49.61
C CYS A 816 35.86 -58.08 50.98
N THR A 817 34.96 -58.32 51.88
CA THR A 817 35.26 -58.88 53.20
C THR A 817 35.35 -60.39 53.09
N VAL A 818 36.55 -60.91 53.36
CA VAL A 818 36.79 -62.37 53.49
C VAL A 818 36.88 -62.74 54.96
N GLN A 819 36.08 -63.76 55.36
CA GLN A 819 36.13 -64.31 56.69
C GLN A 819 37.14 -65.48 56.76
N PHE A 820 38.04 -65.47 57.71
CA PHE A 820 38.95 -66.61 58.03
C PHE A 820 38.56 -67.21 59.30
N THR A 821 38.49 -68.58 59.36
CA THR A 821 38.26 -69.31 60.53
C THR A 821 39.19 -70.52 60.57
N ASP A 822 39.74 -70.84 61.74
CA ASP A 822 40.54 -72.01 61.98
C ASP A 822 39.69 -73.26 62.35
N ASN A 823 38.36 -73.16 62.22
CA ASN A 823 37.42 -74.18 62.51
C ASN A 823 37.53 -74.80 63.94
N ASN A 824 37.88 -73.99 64.95
CA ASN A 824 38.15 -74.32 66.34
C ASN A 824 39.40 -75.21 66.54
N ALA A 825 40.34 -75.11 65.60
CA ALA A 825 41.57 -75.93 65.73
C ALA A 825 42.46 -75.49 66.87
N GLY A 826 42.20 -74.29 67.40
CA GLY A 826 42.91 -73.76 68.59
C GLY A 826 44.16 -72.93 68.29
N GLY A 827 44.38 -72.54 66.99
CA GLY A 827 45.37 -71.62 66.50
C GLY A 827 44.91 -70.16 66.55
N THR A 828 45.78 -69.23 66.24
CA THR A 828 45.43 -67.79 66.20
C THR A 828 45.63 -67.18 64.84
N LEU A 829 44.55 -66.65 64.27
CA LEU A 829 44.60 -65.79 63.10
C LEU A 829 44.87 -64.35 63.44
N SER A 830 45.72 -63.68 62.66
CA SER A 830 45.98 -62.23 62.85
C SER A 830 44.69 -61.35 62.68
N SER A 831 43.71 -61.90 61.96
CA SER A 831 42.39 -61.31 61.83
C SER A 831 41.43 -62.38 61.32
N SER A 832 40.24 -62.39 61.90
CA SER A 832 39.09 -63.23 61.38
C SER A 832 38.38 -62.66 60.19
N SER A 833 38.62 -61.37 59.90
CA SER A 833 37.93 -60.67 58.77
C SER A 833 38.95 -59.74 58.10
N VAL A 834 39.15 -59.87 56.81
CA VAL A 834 40.05 -59.01 55.99
C VAL A 834 39.35 -58.55 54.70
N VAL A 835 39.51 -57.29 54.49
CA VAL A 835 38.99 -56.68 53.23
C VAL A 835 40.03 -56.86 52.13
N THR A 836 39.63 -57.28 50.92
CA THR A 836 40.58 -57.44 49.82
C THR A 836 41.15 -56.10 49.36
N THR A 837 42.44 -56.10 49.19
CA THR A 837 43.19 -54.95 48.66
C THR A 837 42.92 -54.62 47.18
N ALA A 838 43.52 -53.59 46.65
CA ALA A 838 43.32 -53.17 45.20
C ALA A 838 43.64 -54.29 44.22
N ASN A 839 44.48 -55.25 44.54
CA ASN A 839 44.77 -56.41 43.73
C ASN A 839 43.86 -57.63 44.08
N GLY A 840 42.71 -57.42 44.73
CA GLY A 840 41.72 -58.45 45.05
C GLY A 840 42.14 -59.51 46.04
N GLN A 841 43.23 -59.31 46.81
CA GLN A 841 43.78 -60.28 47.77
C GLN A 841 43.41 -59.90 49.21
N ALA A 842 43.06 -60.94 49.98
CA ALA A 842 42.97 -60.92 51.42
C ALA A 842 44.01 -61.82 52.03
N SER A 843 44.78 -61.34 53.02
CA SER A 843 45.86 -62.07 53.58
C SER A 843 45.76 -62.04 55.12
N VAL A 844 45.99 -63.21 55.81
CA VAL A 844 46.13 -63.37 57.23
C VAL A 844 47.37 -64.15 57.51
N THR A 845 48.00 -63.86 58.68
CA THR A 845 48.99 -64.78 59.26
C THR A 845 48.31 -65.70 60.30
N TYR A 846 48.90 -66.86 60.46
CA TYR A 846 48.34 -67.91 61.41
C TYR A 846 49.43 -68.45 62.28
N ILE A 847 49.15 -68.48 63.56
CA ILE A 847 49.94 -69.17 64.54
C ILE A 847 49.29 -70.53 64.74
N THR A 848 50.05 -71.58 64.61
CA THR A 848 49.58 -72.97 64.75
C THR A 848 49.13 -73.31 66.16
N PRO A 849 48.13 -74.20 66.33
CA PRO A 849 47.71 -74.64 67.66
C PRO A 849 48.80 -75.43 68.37
N SER A 850 48.65 -75.55 69.70
CA SER A 850 49.58 -76.24 70.56
C SER A 850 49.59 -77.78 70.30
N LYS A 851 48.64 -78.34 69.64
CA LYS A 851 48.49 -79.79 69.36
C LYS A 851 49.00 -80.09 67.90
N PRO A 852 49.87 -81.10 67.74
CA PRO A 852 50.29 -81.59 66.43
C PRO A 852 49.05 -82.20 65.75
N GLY A 853 49.06 -82.04 64.37
CA GLY A 853 47.98 -82.51 63.56
C GLY A 853 47.76 -81.75 62.28
N THR A 854 46.80 -82.06 61.45
CA THR A 854 46.43 -81.28 60.31
C THR A 854 45.38 -80.25 60.75
N VAL A 855 45.60 -79.02 60.34
CA VAL A 855 44.76 -77.86 60.61
C VAL A 855 44.13 -77.35 59.27
N THR A 856 42.87 -77.14 59.34
CA THR A 856 42.12 -76.57 58.18
C THR A 856 41.68 -75.18 58.54
N ILE A 857 42.19 -74.16 57.79
CA ILE A 857 41.79 -72.76 57.88
C ILE A 857 40.86 -72.50 56.70
N THR A 858 39.67 -72.11 56.95
CA THR A 858 38.66 -71.79 55.92
C THR A 858 38.58 -70.33 55.66
N ALA A 859 38.78 -69.92 54.37
CA ALA A 859 38.48 -68.62 53.89
C ALA A 859 37.18 -68.60 53.17
N SER A 860 36.23 -67.72 53.55
CA SER A 860 34.85 -67.69 53.06
C SER A 860 34.29 -66.29 52.83
N ILE A 861 33.40 -66.19 51.86
CA ILE A 861 32.51 -65.01 51.58
C ILE A 861 31.10 -65.59 51.61
N SER A 862 30.16 -64.89 52.25
CA SER A 862 28.77 -65.31 52.30
C SER A 862 28.21 -65.56 50.90
N GLY A 863 27.61 -66.74 50.67
CA GLY A 863 27.03 -67.11 49.36
C GLY A 863 28.02 -67.73 48.35
N LEU A 864 29.31 -67.87 48.67
CA LEU A 864 30.28 -68.50 47.80
C LEU A 864 30.84 -69.81 48.43
N THR A 865 31.32 -70.65 47.55
CA THR A 865 32.05 -71.87 48.01
C THR A 865 33.32 -71.47 48.69
N PRO A 866 33.52 -71.83 50.03
CA PRO A 866 34.73 -71.51 50.73
C PRO A 866 35.94 -72.30 50.23
N VAL A 867 37.12 -71.73 50.43
CA VAL A 867 38.38 -72.49 50.22
C VAL A 867 39.15 -72.68 51.48
N ASN A 868 39.83 -73.86 51.50
CA ASN A 868 40.49 -74.34 52.64
C ASN A 868 42.02 -74.35 52.44
N PHE A 869 42.75 -73.82 53.46
CA PHE A 869 44.18 -74.01 53.66
C PHE A 869 44.32 -75.24 54.51
N THR A 870 45.17 -76.17 54.15
CA THR A 870 45.50 -77.37 54.92
C THR A 870 46.96 -77.29 55.43
N GLU A 871 47.15 -77.16 56.72
CA GLU A 871 48.46 -76.90 57.26
C GLU A 871 48.81 -78.08 58.19
N THR A 872 50.13 -78.39 58.32
CA THR A 872 50.56 -79.49 59.17
C THR A 872 51.34 -78.97 60.40
N VAL A 873 50.94 -79.32 61.54
CA VAL A 873 51.59 -79.05 62.77
C VAL A 873 52.38 -80.33 63.19
N HIS A 874 53.73 -80.23 63.13
CA HIS A 874 54.59 -81.39 63.48
C HIS A 874 54.74 -81.58 64.97
N SER A 875 54.85 -82.80 65.45
CA SER A 875 55.27 -83.08 66.80
C SER A 875 56.74 -82.73 66.96
N GLU A 876 57.09 -82.09 68.14
CA GLU A 876 58.46 -81.95 68.46
C GLU A 876 59.18 -83.31 68.52
N LYS A 877 60.19 -83.48 67.69
CA LYS A 877 61.07 -84.66 67.79
C LYS A 877 61.92 -84.48 69.03
N ARG A 878 61.57 -85.17 70.04
CA ARG A 878 62.54 -85.32 71.18
C ARG A 878 63.81 -85.93 70.63
N ARG A 879 64.87 -85.17 70.65
CA ARG A 879 66.22 -85.73 70.52
C ARG A 879 66.53 -86.53 71.79
N ARG A 880 66.69 -87.77 71.59
CA ARG A 880 67.39 -88.58 72.63
C ARG A 880 68.90 -88.40 72.52
#